data_19191db7f4010f2611bc72272d6352b8
#
_entry.id   19191db7f4010f2611bc72272d6352b8
#
_cell.length_a   1.000
_cell.length_b   1.000
_cell.length_c   1.000
_cell.angle_alpha   90.00
_cell.angle_beta   90.00
_cell.angle_gamma   90.00
#
_symmetry.space_group_name_H-M   'P 1'
#
loop_
_entity.id
_entity.type
_entity.pdbx_description
1 polymer ?
#
loop_
_entity_poly.entity_id
_entity_poly.type
_entity_poly.pdbx_seq_one_letter_code
_entity_poly.pdbx_strand_id
1 'polypeptide(L)'
;MSDPDPTTAPDGPAVVSADPLHDLAAYVALPRVGGLAVSPDGTRLVTSVQTLDPAGARWVSALWEVDPAGDRPARRLTRSAKGEAGASFATDGSVLFTSSRPDPAAEDDEETALLWQLPAGGGEARVVASRPGGVGDVRVARDAGTLVLTSATFPSSTDEESEARTRKARKDGKVSAILHEGAGIRFWDHDLGPDHPRLLVGTLPEGDDRVELRDLTPGAGRGDTSFYSGGHDLSPDGTTVAATWAVRERGGMRSAMALVDVATGERRLLLDDPGVELGSPSFSPDGATLAVTTERRSTPDDPGDVRLAVVDLATGALRDLSGDWDHWPAGDLTWTPDGSALLLHADEDGRSPVFRCDVGSGAFTRLTHDDFAYSDVQVSPDGRTVYALRTSWAEPPRPVRLDATTPDQASVPLRGPAEPPLLPGTLVDVETTAADGTRVRSWLCLPHGASVEAPAPLLLWIHGGPLGSWNAWSWRWNPWLAVSRGYAVLLPDPALSTGYGLDFVARGWGAWGGAPYTDLMAATDAAVARDDVDESRTAAMGGSFGGYMANWVAGHTDRFDAIVTHASLWALDQFGPTTDAPWYWSREMTPEMAAANSPHRFVADIVTPMLVVHGDKDYRVPIGEGLRLWADLAAHAEADDGSMPHKFLLFPDENHWVLTPNHAKLWYATVFAFLAHHVLGEEWVVPDLLG
;
A
#
# COMPACT_ATOMS: atom_id res chain seq x y z
N MET A 1 -11.29 -50.10 7.66
CA MET A 1 -10.56 -49.00 7.04
C MET A 1 -10.93 -47.79 7.85
N SER A 2 -10.02 -47.39 8.74
CA SER A 2 -10.19 -46.26 9.65
C SER A 2 -9.75 -45.00 8.91
N ASP A 3 -10.62 -43.98 8.91
CA ASP A 3 -10.33 -42.65 8.39
C ASP A 3 -9.10 -42.05 9.08
N PRO A 4 -8.24 -41.30 8.37
CA PRO A 4 -7.11 -40.62 8.99
C PRO A 4 -7.57 -39.38 9.76
N ASP A 5 -7.05 -39.24 10.96
CA ASP A 5 -7.22 -38.14 11.91
C ASP A 5 -6.81 -36.79 11.28
N PRO A 6 -7.67 -35.72 11.27
CA PRO A 6 -7.38 -34.44 10.64
C PRO A 6 -6.52 -33.46 11.49
N THR A 7 -5.85 -33.91 12.56
CA THR A 7 -5.24 -33.00 13.57
C THR A 7 -3.73 -32.82 13.50
N THR A 8 -3.03 -33.24 12.45
CA THR A 8 -1.59 -32.98 12.30
C THR A 8 -1.27 -32.14 11.07
N ALA A 9 -1.51 -30.83 11.14
CA ALA A 9 -0.76 -29.90 10.29
C ALA A 9 0.67 -29.81 10.84
N PRO A 10 1.71 -29.86 10.00
CA PRO A 10 3.09 -29.83 10.48
C PRO A 10 3.42 -28.46 11.09
N ASP A 11 3.87 -28.46 12.34
CA ASP A 11 4.42 -27.30 13.09
C ASP A 11 5.87 -26.93 12.64
N GLY A 12 6.25 -27.24 11.42
CA GLY A 12 7.55 -26.88 10.83
C GLY A 12 7.39 -25.79 9.76
N PRO A 13 8.43 -24.99 9.49
CA PRO A 13 8.42 -24.11 8.34
C PRO A 13 8.14 -24.95 7.08
N ALA A 14 7.22 -24.47 6.23
CA ALA A 14 6.94 -25.11 4.94
C ALA A 14 8.25 -25.35 4.20
N VAL A 15 8.45 -26.57 3.68
CA VAL A 15 9.60 -26.87 2.82
C VAL A 15 9.42 -26.04 1.56
N VAL A 16 10.12 -24.90 1.50
CA VAL A 16 10.14 -24.02 0.33
C VAL A 16 10.85 -24.77 -0.79
N SER A 17 10.29 -24.72 -1.99
CA SER A 17 10.93 -25.25 -3.22
C SER A 17 12.36 -24.73 -3.34
N ALA A 18 13.23 -25.51 -3.99
CA ALA A 18 14.65 -25.15 -4.20
C ALA A 18 14.83 -23.82 -4.95
N ASP A 19 13.80 -23.34 -5.68
CA ASP A 19 13.77 -22.04 -6.34
C ASP A 19 12.34 -21.43 -6.30
N PRO A 20 11.97 -20.78 -5.20
CA PRO A 20 10.64 -20.20 -5.04
C PRO A 20 10.40 -18.98 -5.95
N LEU A 21 11.44 -18.40 -6.55
CA LEU A 21 11.31 -17.27 -7.47
C LEU A 21 11.18 -17.70 -8.94
N HIS A 22 11.33 -19.01 -9.23
CA HIS A 22 11.04 -19.57 -10.54
C HIS A 22 9.68 -20.29 -10.58
N ASP A 23 9.35 -21.04 -9.53
CA ASP A 23 8.07 -21.73 -9.39
C ASP A 23 7.00 -20.78 -8.83
N LEU A 24 6.00 -20.44 -9.64
CA LEU A 24 4.94 -19.50 -9.27
C LEU A 24 4.07 -20.01 -8.09
N ALA A 25 3.90 -21.33 -7.96
CA ALA A 25 3.17 -21.90 -6.82
C ALA A 25 3.96 -21.76 -5.51
N ALA A 26 5.27 -21.97 -5.56
CA ALA A 26 6.17 -21.75 -4.43
C ALA A 26 6.28 -20.26 -4.09
N TYR A 27 6.31 -19.37 -5.11
CA TYR A 27 6.34 -17.92 -4.89
C TYR A 27 5.13 -17.40 -4.13
N VAL A 28 3.92 -17.74 -4.56
CA VAL A 28 2.70 -17.27 -3.88
C VAL A 28 2.54 -17.88 -2.49
N ALA A 29 3.21 -19.01 -2.22
CA ALA A 29 3.22 -19.66 -0.91
C ALA A 29 4.23 -19.04 0.08
N LEU A 30 5.14 -18.15 -0.36
CA LEU A 30 6.08 -17.47 0.53
C LEU A 30 5.33 -16.69 1.62
N PRO A 31 5.73 -16.80 2.90
CA PRO A 31 5.13 -16.04 3.99
C PRO A 31 5.36 -14.53 3.79
N ARG A 32 4.30 -13.74 4.01
CA ARG A 32 4.32 -12.28 3.87
C ARG A 32 4.19 -11.64 5.23
N VAL A 33 5.28 -11.05 5.70
CA VAL A 33 5.33 -10.34 6.98
C VAL A 33 4.83 -8.92 6.80
N GLY A 34 3.99 -8.43 7.73
CA GLY A 34 3.47 -7.06 7.71
C GLY A 34 2.92 -6.64 9.07
N GLY A 35 2.98 -5.33 9.35
CA GLY A 35 2.54 -4.75 10.60
C GLY A 35 3.44 -5.10 11.78
N LEU A 36 3.70 -4.14 12.66
CA LEU A 36 4.51 -4.32 13.86
C LEU A 36 3.92 -3.53 15.02
N ALA A 37 3.74 -4.17 16.17
CA ALA A 37 3.31 -3.53 17.40
C ALA A 37 4.26 -3.91 18.55
N VAL A 38 4.58 -2.96 19.44
CA VAL A 38 5.39 -3.14 20.64
C VAL A 38 4.50 -3.12 21.89
N SER A 39 4.76 -4.02 22.84
CA SER A 39 4.01 -4.05 24.11
C SER A 39 4.33 -2.85 25.00
N PRO A 40 3.40 -2.41 25.88
CA PRO A 40 3.62 -1.30 26.79
C PRO A 40 4.83 -1.42 27.70
N ASP A 41 5.26 -2.66 27.99
CA ASP A 41 6.47 -2.94 28.79
C ASP A 41 7.74 -3.18 27.93
N GLY A 42 7.62 -3.14 26.60
CA GLY A 42 8.72 -3.34 25.64
C GLY A 42 9.26 -4.77 25.54
N THR A 43 8.62 -5.73 26.21
CA THR A 43 9.11 -7.11 26.27
C THR A 43 8.67 -8.01 25.13
N ARG A 44 7.67 -7.54 24.33
CA ARG A 44 7.06 -8.30 23.23
C ARG A 44 6.91 -7.43 21.99
N LEU A 45 7.12 -8.04 20.83
CA LEU A 45 6.71 -7.50 19.53
C LEU A 45 5.70 -8.46 18.92
N VAL A 46 4.68 -7.91 18.25
CA VAL A 46 3.71 -8.71 17.49
C VAL A 46 3.70 -8.23 16.05
N THR A 47 3.77 -9.17 15.11
CA THR A 47 3.67 -8.94 13.66
C THR A 47 2.61 -9.86 13.06
N SER A 48 2.06 -9.52 11.91
CA SER A 48 1.19 -10.38 11.14
C SER A 48 1.96 -11.13 10.05
N VAL A 49 1.53 -12.34 9.74
CA VAL A 49 2.09 -13.14 8.64
C VAL A 49 0.96 -13.72 7.83
N GLN A 50 0.95 -13.40 6.54
CA GLN A 50 0.02 -14.00 5.58
C GLN A 50 0.65 -15.25 4.97
N THR A 51 -0.11 -16.34 4.94
CA THR A 51 0.21 -17.60 4.27
C THR A 51 -1.00 -18.06 3.45
N LEU A 52 -0.82 -18.96 2.51
CA LEU A 52 -1.94 -19.54 1.79
C LEU A 52 -2.82 -20.40 2.72
N ASP A 53 -4.12 -20.40 2.47
CA ASP A 53 -5.04 -21.38 3.03
C ASP A 53 -4.74 -22.79 2.47
N PRO A 54 -5.27 -23.87 3.08
CA PRO A 54 -5.00 -25.24 2.62
C PRO A 54 -5.43 -25.51 1.15
N ALA A 55 -6.36 -24.74 0.62
CA ALA A 55 -6.79 -24.84 -0.79
C ALA A 55 -5.89 -24.06 -1.74
N GLY A 56 -4.98 -23.22 -1.25
CA GLY A 56 -4.12 -22.32 -2.04
C GLY A 56 -4.90 -21.22 -2.78
N ALA A 57 -6.12 -20.91 -2.31
CA ALA A 57 -7.04 -20.01 -3.00
C ALA A 57 -7.04 -18.59 -2.44
N ARG A 58 -6.59 -18.39 -1.20
CA ARG A 58 -6.53 -17.08 -0.55
C ARG A 58 -5.39 -17.00 0.46
N TRP A 59 -4.94 -15.79 0.74
CA TRP A 59 -4.02 -15.55 1.85
C TRP A 59 -4.80 -15.39 3.17
N VAL A 60 -4.25 -15.98 4.22
CA VAL A 60 -4.80 -15.93 5.57
C VAL A 60 -3.72 -15.42 6.52
N SER A 61 -4.03 -14.35 7.25
CA SER A 61 -3.12 -13.76 8.23
C SER A 61 -3.19 -14.49 9.55
N ALA A 62 -2.05 -14.55 10.26
CA ALA A 62 -1.95 -14.97 11.64
C ALA A 62 -1.01 -14.03 12.40
N LEU A 63 -1.21 -13.88 13.69
CA LEU A 63 -0.33 -13.09 14.56
C LEU A 63 0.83 -13.92 15.06
N TRP A 64 2.02 -13.32 15.06
CA TRP A 64 3.26 -13.90 15.52
C TRP A 64 3.95 -12.98 16.52
N GLU A 65 4.52 -13.56 17.57
CA GLU A 65 5.36 -12.86 18.52
C GLU A 65 6.82 -12.97 18.10
N VAL A 66 7.51 -11.84 18.09
CA VAL A 66 8.94 -11.71 17.81
C VAL A 66 9.65 -11.27 19.09
N ASP A 67 10.79 -11.88 19.39
CA ASP A 67 11.61 -11.49 20.53
C ASP A 67 12.34 -10.17 20.29
N PRO A 68 12.09 -9.11 21.07
CA PRO A 68 12.75 -7.81 20.90
C PRO A 68 14.28 -7.88 21.05
N ALA A 69 14.80 -8.82 21.82
CA ALA A 69 16.24 -9.04 21.96
C ALA A 69 16.85 -9.79 20.76
N GLY A 70 16.02 -10.54 20.00
CA GLY A 70 16.46 -11.35 18.86
C GLY A 70 17.05 -12.71 19.23
N ASP A 71 17.01 -13.09 20.49
CA ASP A 71 17.63 -14.35 20.99
C ASP A 71 16.77 -15.57 20.67
N ARG A 72 15.44 -15.41 20.76
CA ARG A 72 14.47 -16.51 20.59
C ARG A 72 13.84 -16.45 19.18
N PRO A 73 13.48 -17.60 18.57
CA PRO A 73 12.75 -17.64 17.32
C PRO A 73 11.33 -17.06 17.50
N ALA A 74 10.77 -16.51 16.43
CA ALA A 74 9.40 -16.05 16.41
C ALA A 74 8.41 -17.20 16.70
N ARG A 75 7.30 -16.88 17.38
CA ARG A 75 6.28 -17.83 17.81
C ARG A 75 4.89 -17.42 17.29
N ARG A 76 4.21 -18.36 16.63
CA ARG A 76 2.82 -18.13 16.18
C ARG A 76 1.87 -18.03 17.37
N LEU A 77 1.07 -16.97 17.44
CA LEU A 77 0.09 -16.72 18.50
C LEU A 77 -1.31 -17.22 18.13
N THR A 78 -1.74 -17.01 16.89
CA THR A 78 -3.12 -17.26 16.45
C THR A 78 -3.18 -18.22 15.26
N ARG A 79 -4.33 -18.90 15.04
CA ARG A 79 -4.46 -19.98 14.05
C ARG A 79 -5.85 -20.05 13.40
N SER A 80 -6.59 -18.96 13.31
CA SER A 80 -7.92 -19.01 12.66
C SER A 80 -7.81 -19.23 11.15
N ALA A 81 -8.68 -20.06 10.61
CA ALA A 81 -8.83 -20.21 9.16
C ALA A 81 -9.46 -18.98 8.50
N LYS A 82 -10.07 -18.07 9.27
CA LYS A 82 -10.63 -16.78 8.76
C LYS A 82 -9.58 -15.67 8.74
N GLY A 83 -8.45 -15.84 9.43
CA GLY A 83 -7.39 -14.85 9.57
C GLY A 83 -7.58 -13.92 10.76
N GLU A 84 -6.49 -13.28 11.16
CA GLU A 84 -6.40 -12.27 12.20
C GLU A 84 -5.59 -11.07 11.69
N ALA A 85 -6.01 -9.84 12.02
CA ALA A 85 -5.37 -8.62 11.56
C ALA A 85 -5.43 -7.50 12.62
N GLY A 86 -4.68 -6.42 12.41
CA GLY A 86 -4.75 -5.20 13.20
C GLY A 86 -4.32 -5.39 14.66
N ALA A 87 -3.18 -6.04 14.90
CA ALA A 87 -2.69 -6.27 16.26
C ALA A 87 -2.34 -4.95 16.95
N SER A 88 -2.90 -4.75 18.15
CA SER A 88 -2.63 -3.64 19.04
C SER A 88 -2.53 -4.15 20.48
N PHE A 89 -1.77 -3.47 21.34
CA PHE A 89 -1.67 -3.87 22.75
C PHE A 89 -2.60 -3.03 23.62
N ALA A 90 -3.29 -3.69 24.54
CA ALA A 90 -3.95 -3.04 25.65
C ALA A 90 -2.95 -2.70 26.77
N THR A 91 -3.33 -1.86 27.70
CA THR A 91 -2.47 -1.41 28.82
C THR A 91 -2.01 -2.54 29.74
N ASP A 92 -2.77 -3.64 29.83
CA ASP A 92 -2.43 -4.84 30.59
C ASP A 92 -1.48 -5.81 29.84
N GLY A 93 -1.06 -5.43 28.62
CA GLY A 93 -0.19 -6.25 27.76
C GLY A 93 -0.93 -7.34 26.98
N SER A 94 -2.26 -7.43 27.05
CA SER A 94 -3.05 -8.28 26.17
C SER A 94 -3.04 -7.76 24.72
N VAL A 95 -3.19 -8.67 23.75
CA VAL A 95 -3.21 -8.30 22.32
C VAL A 95 -4.65 -8.22 21.83
N LEU A 96 -5.04 -7.06 21.33
CA LEU A 96 -6.29 -6.84 20.62
C LEU A 96 -6.07 -7.07 19.13
N PHE A 97 -7.03 -7.70 18.46
CA PHE A 97 -6.97 -7.93 17.01
C PHE A 97 -8.37 -8.15 16.44
N THR A 98 -8.53 -8.00 15.15
CA THR A 98 -9.78 -8.26 14.45
C THR A 98 -9.76 -9.62 13.75
N SER A 99 -10.90 -10.31 13.76
CA SER A 99 -11.11 -11.56 13.03
C SER A 99 -12.60 -11.81 12.80
N SER A 100 -12.95 -12.36 11.64
CA SER A 100 -14.30 -12.84 11.33
C SER A 100 -14.50 -14.33 11.67
N ARG A 101 -13.68 -14.89 12.56
CA ARG A 101 -13.90 -16.23 13.08
C ARG A 101 -15.16 -16.27 13.94
N PRO A 102 -15.92 -17.41 13.96
CA PRO A 102 -17.13 -17.53 14.75
C PRO A 102 -16.88 -17.26 16.22
N ASP A 103 -17.79 -16.54 16.87
CA ASP A 103 -17.81 -16.40 18.33
C ASP A 103 -18.47 -17.66 18.93
N PRO A 104 -17.76 -18.45 19.75
CA PRO A 104 -18.35 -19.65 20.36
C PRO A 104 -19.55 -19.38 21.27
N ALA A 105 -19.72 -18.13 21.72
CA ALA A 105 -20.81 -17.71 22.59
C ALA A 105 -22.02 -17.11 21.85
N ALA A 106 -21.94 -16.92 20.51
CA ALA A 106 -23.03 -16.38 19.71
C ALA A 106 -23.87 -17.51 19.10
N GLU A 107 -25.20 -17.27 18.99
CA GLU A 107 -26.14 -18.22 18.36
C GLU A 107 -26.13 -18.10 16.82
N ASP A 108 -25.71 -16.95 16.25
CA ASP A 108 -25.67 -16.66 14.83
C ASP A 108 -24.21 -16.45 14.35
N ASP A 109 -23.84 -17.16 13.28
CA ASP A 109 -22.56 -16.97 12.56
C ASP A 109 -22.65 -15.71 11.65
N GLU A 110 -22.49 -14.53 12.20
CA GLU A 110 -22.29 -13.34 11.38
C GLU A 110 -20.82 -13.32 10.87
N GLU A 111 -20.65 -13.21 9.54
CA GLU A 111 -19.33 -13.16 8.90
C GLU A 111 -18.65 -11.78 9.00
N THR A 112 -18.94 -11.01 10.03
CA THR A 112 -18.36 -9.69 10.27
C THR A 112 -17.10 -9.77 11.12
N ALA A 113 -16.19 -8.80 10.97
CA ALA A 113 -15.01 -8.73 11.81
C ALA A 113 -15.40 -8.34 13.25
N LEU A 114 -14.94 -9.12 14.22
CA LEU A 114 -15.12 -8.92 15.65
C LEU A 114 -13.80 -8.48 16.28
N LEU A 115 -13.85 -7.75 17.39
CA LEU A 115 -12.66 -7.45 18.19
C LEU A 115 -12.39 -8.57 19.20
N TRP A 116 -11.21 -9.14 19.12
CA TRP A 116 -10.73 -10.21 19.97
C TRP A 116 -9.62 -9.72 20.88
N GLN A 117 -9.54 -10.30 22.08
CA GLN A 117 -8.46 -10.07 23.05
C GLN A 117 -7.77 -11.41 23.36
N LEU A 118 -6.46 -11.45 23.13
CA LEU A 118 -5.59 -12.54 23.59
C LEU A 118 -4.91 -12.09 24.89
N PRO A 119 -5.13 -12.80 26.03
CA PRO A 119 -4.54 -12.41 27.32
C PRO A 119 -3.01 -12.30 27.27
N ALA A 120 -2.44 -11.37 28.04
CA ALA A 120 -0.98 -11.16 28.12
C ALA A 120 -0.21 -12.44 28.51
N GLY A 121 -0.75 -13.23 29.43
CA GLY A 121 -0.19 -14.51 29.86
C GLY A 121 -0.37 -15.66 28.87
N GLY A 122 -1.00 -15.43 27.72
CA GLY A 122 -1.41 -16.47 26.77
C GLY A 122 -2.73 -17.11 27.16
N GLY A 123 -3.13 -18.13 26.42
CA GLY A 123 -4.43 -18.79 26.56
C GLY A 123 -5.30 -18.62 25.33
N GLU A 124 -6.61 -18.79 25.49
CA GLU A 124 -7.57 -18.62 24.39
C GLU A 124 -8.04 -17.16 24.30
N ALA A 125 -8.10 -16.65 23.07
CA ALA A 125 -8.62 -15.31 22.84
C ALA A 125 -10.14 -15.32 22.90
N ARG A 126 -10.72 -14.22 23.42
CA ARG A 126 -12.17 -14.01 23.56
C ARG A 126 -12.64 -12.80 22.76
N VAL A 127 -13.90 -12.77 22.40
CA VAL A 127 -14.53 -11.57 21.80
C VAL A 127 -14.74 -10.52 22.87
N VAL A 128 -14.26 -9.31 22.62
CA VAL A 128 -14.45 -8.15 23.53
C VAL A 128 -15.37 -7.09 22.95
N ALA A 129 -15.54 -7.02 21.61
CA ALA A 129 -16.53 -6.16 21.00
C ALA A 129 -17.04 -6.73 19.68
N SER A 130 -18.29 -6.43 19.37
CA SER A 130 -18.96 -6.79 18.11
C SER A 130 -19.88 -5.66 17.67
N ARG A 131 -20.07 -5.54 16.34
CA ARG A 131 -21.04 -4.62 15.73
C ARG A 131 -21.63 -5.27 14.47
N PRO A 132 -22.89 -5.04 14.13
CA PRO A 132 -23.48 -5.59 12.91
C PRO A 132 -22.76 -5.17 11.62
N GLY A 133 -22.08 -4.01 11.62
CA GLY A 133 -21.24 -3.52 10.52
C GLY A 133 -19.77 -3.94 10.58
N GLY A 134 -19.41 -4.83 11.51
CA GLY A 134 -18.04 -5.20 11.79
C GLY A 134 -17.29 -4.13 12.60
N VAL A 135 -16.04 -4.46 12.96
CA VAL A 135 -15.13 -3.54 13.70
C VAL A 135 -13.77 -3.50 13.02
N GLY A 136 -13.13 -2.33 13.03
CA GLY A 136 -11.79 -2.12 12.47
C GLY A 136 -11.05 -0.96 13.15
N ASP A 137 -9.82 -0.73 12.75
CA ASP A 137 -8.98 0.42 13.10
C ASP A 137 -8.97 0.76 14.60
N VAL A 138 -8.62 -0.23 15.42
CA VAL A 138 -8.66 -0.12 16.89
C VAL A 138 -7.47 0.67 17.40
N ARG A 139 -7.75 1.71 18.20
CA ARG A 139 -6.75 2.47 18.99
C ARG A 139 -7.07 2.35 20.46
N VAL A 140 -6.04 2.15 21.28
CA VAL A 140 -6.16 2.07 22.75
C VAL A 140 -5.40 3.24 23.37
N ALA A 141 -6.02 3.93 24.31
CA ALA A 141 -5.35 4.98 25.06
C ALA A 141 -4.16 4.40 25.85
N ARG A 142 -3.01 5.09 25.79
CA ARG A 142 -1.80 4.61 26.45
C ARG A 142 -1.93 4.51 27.97
N ASP A 143 -2.62 5.49 28.58
CA ASP A 143 -2.69 5.66 30.05
C ASP A 143 -4.09 5.37 30.60
N ALA A 144 -5.02 4.88 29.75
CA ALA A 144 -6.39 4.55 30.14
C ALA A 144 -6.90 3.29 29.43
N GLY A 145 -7.94 2.67 29.98
CA GLY A 145 -8.63 1.54 29.34
C GLY A 145 -9.56 1.92 28.18
N THR A 146 -9.57 3.19 27.79
CA THR A 146 -10.38 3.69 26.67
C THR A 146 -9.85 3.14 25.35
N LEU A 147 -10.77 2.67 24.50
CA LEU A 147 -10.49 2.32 23.12
C LEU A 147 -11.43 3.06 22.17
N VAL A 148 -10.94 3.33 20.98
CA VAL A 148 -11.73 3.81 19.83
C VAL A 148 -11.55 2.84 18.70
N LEU A 149 -12.63 2.58 17.97
CA LEU A 149 -12.64 1.71 16.79
C LEU A 149 -13.58 2.27 15.71
N THR A 150 -13.43 1.78 14.49
CA THR A 150 -14.37 2.07 13.41
C THR A 150 -15.38 0.95 13.24
N SER A 151 -16.62 1.33 12.84
CA SER A 151 -17.65 0.40 12.40
C SER A 151 -18.52 1.04 11.32
N ALA A 152 -18.83 0.30 10.28
CA ALA A 152 -19.73 0.76 9.23
C ALA A 152 -21.18 0.78 9.77
N THR A 153 -21.87 1.92 9.66
CA THR A 153 -23.22 2.13 10.21
C THR A 153 -24.10 2.86 9.20
N PHE A 154 -25.35 2.41 9.02
CA PHE A 154 -26.30 3.11 8.15
C PHE A 154 -26.66 4.48 8.70
N PRO A 155 -26.82 5.53 7.86
CA PRO A 155 -27.23 6.85 8.31
C PRO A 155 -28.59 6.87 9.01
N SER A 156 -29.47 5.93 8.70
CA SER A 156 -30.81 5.79 9.29
C SER A 156 -30.84 5.08 10.63
N SER A 157 -29.72 4.43 11.03
CA SER A 157 -29.66 3.66 12.26
C SER A 157 -29.39 4.58 13.46
N THR A 158 -30.18 4.40 14.52
CA THR A 158 -30.10 5.15 15.77
C THR A 158 -29.49 4.33 16.90
N ASP A 159 -29.47 3.01 16.74
CA ASP A 159 -28.97 2.05 17.72
C ASP A 159 -28.57 0.74 16.98
N GLU A 160 -27.95 -0.18 17.71
CA GLU A 160 -27.48 -1.46 17.18
C GLU A 160 -28.62 -2.35 16.66
N GLU A 161 -29.78 -2.32 17.32
CA GLU A 161 -30.94 -3.11 16.90
C GLU A 161 -31.50 -2.62 15.56
N SER A 162 -31.61 -1.30 15.35
CA SER A 162 -32.03 -0.72 14.07
C SER A 162 -31.02 -0.97 12.96
N GLU A 163 -29.73 -0.96 13.29
CA GLU A 163 -28.65 -1.33 12.36
C GLU A 163 -28.79 -2.79 11.89
N ALA A 164 -28.90 -3.73 12.83
CA ALA A 164 -29.07 -5.14 12.53
C ALA A 164 -30.34 -5.41 11.70
N ARG A 165 -31.47 -4.76 12.05
CA ARG A 165 -32.71 -4.86 11.27
C ARG A 165 -32.53 -4.38 9.84
N THR A 166 -31.87 -3.25 9.64
CA THR A 166 -31.65 -2.68 8.31
C THR A 166 -30.76 -3.59 7.46
N ARG A 167 -29.65 -4.11 8.03
CA ARG A 167 -28.78 -5.07 7.35
C ARG A 167 -29.55 -6.32 6.95
N LYS A 168 -30.29 -6.89 7.88
CA LYS A 168 -31.11 -8.08 7.62
C LYS A 168 -32.15 -7.82 6.53
N ALA A 169 -32.88 -6.71 6.59
CA ALA A 169 -33.90 -6.37 5.59
C ALA A 169 -33.28 -6.20 4.18
N ARG A 170 -32.12 -5.57 4.06
CA ARG A 170 -31.40 -5.43 2.79
C ARG A 170 -30.89 -6.80 2.28
N LYS A 171 -30.31 -7.63 3.16
CA LYS A 171 -29.86 -8.99 2.84
C LYS A 171 -31.01 -9.87 2.36
N ASP A 172 -32.10 -9.94 3.11
CA ASP A 172 -33.30 -10.74 2.77
C ASP A 172 -33.97 -10.24 1.47
N GLY A 173 -34.04 -8.92 1.30
CA GLY A 173 -34.59 -8.28 0.11
C GLY A 173 -33.64 -8.27 -1.09
N LYS A 174 -32.39 -8.74 -0.95
CA LYS A 174 -31.33 -8.68 -1.98
C LYS A 174 -31.16 -7.27 -2.56
N VAL A 175 -31.21 -6.24 -1.70
CA VAL A 175 -31.06 -4.83 -2.10
C VAL A 175 -29.59 -4.42 -1.99
N SER A 176 -28.95 -4.17 -3.13
CA SER A 176 -27.58 -3.65 -3.24
C SER A 176 -27.52 -2.17 -3.65
N ALA A 177 -28.65 -1.56 -4.00
CA ALA A 177 -28.72 -0.18 -4.47
C ALA A 177 -28.22 0.82 -3.42
N ILE A 178 -27.48 1.84 -3.88
CA ILE A 178 -26.93 2.94 -3.06
C ILE A 178 -27.43 4.26 -3.65
N LEU A 179 -27.93 5.16 -2.80
CA LEU A 179 -28.26 6.53 -3.19
C LEU A 179 -27.12 7.46 -2.75
N HIS A 180 -26.44 8.08 -3.72
CA HIS A 180 -25.41 9.07 -3.47
C HIS A 180 -25.95 10.48 -3.61
N GLU A 181 -25.59 11.36 -2.66
CA GLU A 181 -26.01 12.77 -2.64
C GLU A 181 -24.80 13.73 -2.63
N GLY A 182 -23.62 13.24 -2.98
CA GLY A 182 -22.37 13.99 -3.02
C GLY A 182 -21.30 13.34 -3.86
N ALA A 183 -20.16 13.99 -3.98
CA ALA A 183 -18.99 13.46 -4.66
C ALA A 183 -18.41 12.22 -3.91
N GLY A 184 -17.67 11.38 -4.66
CA GLY A 184 -17.07 10.15 -4.14
C GLY A 184 -18.11 9.04 -3.99
N ILE A 185 -18.35 8.31 -5.07
CA ILE A 185 -19.28 7.17 -5.10
C ILE A 185 -18.54 5.83 -4.97
N ARG A 186 -17.27 5.81 -5.26
CA ARG A 186 -16.39 4.64 -5.29
C ARG A 186 -15.02 4.98 -4.75
N PHE A 187 -14.31 3.98 -4.27
CA PHE A 187 -12.90 4.10 -3.92
C PHE A 187 -12.21 2.76 -4.15
N TRP A 188 -11.15 2.75 -4.93
CA TRP A 188 -10.29 1.62 -5.24
C TRP A 188 -11.01 0.43 -5.87
N ASP A 189 -11.75 -0.37 -5.11
CA ASP A 189 -12.42 -1.60 -5.54
C ASP A 189 -13.84 -1.76 -4.97
N HIS A 190 -14.33 -0.77 -4.22
CA HIS A 190 -15.61 -0.86 -3.54
C HIS A 190 -16.44 0.41 -3.67
N ASP A 191 -17.74 0.24 -3.60
CA ASP A 191 -18.70 1.34 -3.56
C ASP A 191 -18.70 1.99 -2.15
N LEU A 192 -18.80 3.32 -2.10
CA LEU A 192 -18.85 4.08 -0.85
C LEU A 192 -20.28 4.21 -0.34
N GLY A 193 -20.68 3.33 0.55
CA GLY A 193 -22.00 3.26 1.15
C GLY A 193 -22.68 1.90 0.87
N PRO A 194 -23.93 1.75 1.27
CA PRO A 194 -24.85 2.73 1.87
C PRO A 194 -24.61 3.04 3.36
N ASP A 195 -23.81 2.24 4.05
CA ASP A 195 -23.30 2.49 5.38
C ASP A 195 -21.99 3.29 5.33
N HIS A 196 -21.65 3.92 6.42
CA HIS A 196 -20.46 4.78 6.52
C HIS A 196 -19.68 4.46 7.80
N PRO A 197 -18.34 4.55 7.77
CA PRO A 197 -17.54 4.36 8.96
C PRO A 197 -17.93 5.41 10.04
N ARG A 198 -18.01 4.94 11.29
CA ARG A 198 -18.25 5.70 12.49
C ARG A 198 -17.14 5.43 13.47
N LEU A 199 -16.78 6.43 14.25
CA LEU A 199 -15.92 6.27 15.41
C LEU A 199 -16.77 5.85 16.60
N LEU A 200 -16.48 4.69 17.17
CA LEU A 200 -17.13 4.19 18.37
C LEU A 200 -16.12 4.15 19.50
N VAL A 201 -16.55 4.48 20.70
CA VAL A 201 -15.72 4.47 21.91
C VAL A 201 -16.27 3.50 22.93
N GLY A 202 -15.37 2.87 23.69
CA GLY A 202 -15.68 2.06 24.85
C GLY A 202 -14.50 1.97 25.80
N THR A 203 -14.69 1.26 26.90
CA THR A 203 -13.63 0.98 27.87
C THR A 203 -13.45 -0.51 27.98
N LEU A 204 -12.21 -0.98 27.91
CA LEU A 204 -11.89 -2.41 28.16
C LEU A 204 -12.29 -2.77 29.59
N PRO A 205 -13.19 -3.74 29.76
CA PRO A 205 -13.62 -4.14 31.09
C PRO A 205 -12.54 -4.97 31.79
N GLU A 206 -12.52 -4.92 33.13
CA GLU A 206 -11.82 -5.89 33.94
C GLU A 206 -12.64 -7.20 33.95
N GLY A 207 -12.07 -8.30 33.44
CA GLY A 207 -12.73 -9.62 33.40
C GLY A 207 -13.32 -9.97 32.02
N ASP A 208 -14.40 -10.77 32.02
CA ASP A 208 -14.90 -11.44 30.81
C ASP A 208 -16.05 -10.69 30.08
N ASP A 209 -16.46 -9.55 30.58
CA ASP A 209 -17.52 -8.75 29.98
C ASP A 209 -17.08 -8.21 28.59
N ARG A 210 -18.05 -7.84 27.77
CA ARG A 210 -17.82 -7.14 26.51
C ARG A 210 -17.79 -5.63 26.73
N VAL A 211 -17.07 -4.94 25.82
CA VAL A 211 -17.05 -3.48 25.75
C VAL A 211 -18.41 -2.97 25.33
N GLU A 212 -18.98 -2.07 26.11
CA GLU A 212 -20.13 -1.28 25.70
C GLU A 212 -19.66 -0.15 24.77
N LEU A 213 -20.05 -0.22 23.48
CA LEU A 213 -19.65 0.74 22.48
C LEU A 213 -20.68 1.84 22.32
N ARG A 214 -20.20 3.10 22.31
CA ARG A 214 -21.00 4.29 22.04
C ARG A 214 -20.52 4.99 20.77
N ASP A 215 -21.43 5.38 19.89
CA ASP A 215 -21.11 6.14 18.67
C ASP A 215 -20.69 7.58 19.06
N LEU A 216 -19.46 7.97 18.64
CA LEU A 216 -18.92 9.31 18.82
C LEU A 216 -19.30 10.26 17.68
N THR A 217 -19.68 9.72 16.53
CA THR A 217 -19.88 10.48 15.29
C THR A 217 -21.28 10.28 14.69
N PRO A 218 -22.37 10.30 15.50
CA PRO A 218 -23.71 10.08 14.98
C PRO A 218 -24.07 11.16 13.94
N GLY A 219 -24.59 10.73 12.79
CA GLY A 219 -24.96 11.65 11.70
C GLY A 219 -23.81 12.28 10.94
N ALA A 220 -22.56 11.87 11.16
CA ALA A 220 -21.39 12.43 10.50
C ALA A 220 -21.30 12.14 8.99
N GLY A 221 -22.02 11.13 8.49
CA GLY A 221 -21.88 10.68 7.09
C GLY A 221 -20.53 9.99 6.89
N ARG A 222 -19.77 10.44 5.90
CA ARG A 222 -18.39 9.98 5.64
C ARG A 222 -17.33 10.95 6.18
N GLY A 223 -17.67 11.74 7.21
CA GLY A 223 -16.80 12.78 7.74
C GLY A 223 -15.51 12.31 8.38
N ASP A 224 -15.40 11.03 8.76
CA ASP A 224 -14.22 10.40 9.33
C ASP A 224 -13.37 9.64 8.31
N THR A 225 -13.75 9.67 7.03
CA THR A 225 -13.01 9.05 5.93
C THR A 225 -12.34 10.09 5.04
N SER A 226 -11.06 9.89 4.77
CA SER A 226 -10.31 10.61 3.73
C SER A 226 -9.81 9.61 2.69
N PHE A 227 -9.75 10.04 1.42
CA PHE A 227 -9.22 9.20 0.34
C PHE A 227 -7.70 9.06 0.37
N TYR A 228 -6.99 10.03 0.92
CA TYR A 228 -5.53 10.12 0.77
C TYR A 228 -4.78 9.96 2.08
N SER A 229 -5.34 10.43 3.17
CA SER A 229 -4.70 10.44 4.48
C SER A 229 -5.76 10.23 5.55
N GLY A 230 -6.37 9.06 5.53
CA GLY A 230 -7.28 8.64 6.59
C GLY A 230 -6.50 8.40 7.88
N GLY A 231 -7.23 8.27 8.94
CA GLY A 231 -6.69 7.88 10.22
C GLY A 231 -7.26 8.67 11.38
N HIS A 232 -7.14 8.07 12.52
CA HIS A 232 -7.46 8.68 13.80
C HIS A 232 -6.46 8.23 14.84
N ASP A 233 -6.30 9.05 15.87
CA ASP A 233 -5.52 8.72 17.06
C ASP A 233 -6.28 9.10 18.31
N LEU A 234 -5.95 8.46 19.42
CA LEU A 234 -6.59 8.67 20.73
C LEU A 234 -5.58 9.29 21.69
N SER A 235 -5.97 10.37 22.36
CA SER A 235 -5.11 11.00 23.36
C SER A 235 -4.68 9.99 24.44
N PRO A 236 -3.47 10.14 25.02
CA PRO A 236 -2.95 9.20 26.01
C PRO A 236 -3.87 8.94 27.19
N ASP A 237 -4.61 9.95 27.62
CA ASP A 237 -5.60 9.88 28.72
C ASP A 237 -6.98 9.34 28.29
N GLY A 238 -7.17 9.09 26.99
CA GLY A 238 -8.41 8.53 26.43
C GLY A 238 -9.56 9.52 26.35
N THR A 239 -9.33 10.84 26.46
CA THR A 239 -10.40 11.85 26.51
C THR A 239 -10.72 12.52 25.18
N THR A 240 -9.80 12.46 24.20
CA THR A 240 -9.94 13.15 22.92
C THR A 240 -9.51 12.25 21.76
N VAL A 241 -10.29 12.22 20.68
CA VAL A 241 -9.91 11.60 19.39
C VAL A 241 -9.53 12.70 18.41
N ALA A 242 -8.36 12.60 17.80
CA ALA A 242 -8.00 13.34 16.60
C ALA A 242 -8.32 12.50 15.37
N ALA A 243 -8.99 13.05 14.39
CA ALA A 243 -9.36 12.32 13.17
C ALA A 243 -9.26 13.19 11.93
N THR A 244 -8.77 12.59 10.84
CA THR A 244 -8.89 13.18 9.52
C THR A 244 -10.34 13.24 9.12
N TRP A 245 -10.81 14.43 8.72
CA TRP A 245 -12.21 14.70 8.49
C TRP A 245 -12.48 15.18 7.07
N ALA A 246 -13.32 14.45 6.34
CA ALA A 246 -13.69 14.84 4.99
C ALA A 246 -14.65 16.03 4.99
N VAL A 247 -14.24 17.16 4.45
CA VAL A 247 -15.06 18.35 4.24
C VAL A 247 -15.48 18.42 2.78
N ARG A 248 -16.80 18.47 2.55
CA ARG A 248 -17.35 18.56 1.18
C ARG A 248 -17.06 19.91 0.54
N GLU A 249 -16.67 19.86 -0.72
CA GLU A 249 -16.45 21.04 -1.57
C GLU A 249 -17.21 20.90 -2.87
N ARG A 250 -17.25 22.00 -3.66
CA ARG A 250 -17.83 21.95 -4.97
C ARG A 250 -17.01 21.01 -5.88
N GLY A 251 -17.64 19.92 -6.29
CA GLY A 251 -17.03 18.93 -7.19
C GLY A 251 -16.14 17.89 -6.50
N GLY A 252 -16.00 17.92 -5.15
CA GLY A 252 -15.14 17.00 -4.45
C GLY A 252 -15.20 17.09 -2.93
N MET A 253 -14.07 16.82 -2.34
CA MET A 253 -13.86 16.93 -0.88
C MET A 253 -12.39 17.24 -0.59
N ARG A 254 -12.13 17.68 0.64
CA ARG A 254 -10.79 17.86 1.21
C ARG A 254 -10.71 17.27 2.60
N SER A 255 -9.49 17.08 3.09
CA SER A 255 -9.21 16.56 4.43
C SER A 255 -8.89 17.70 5.41
N ALA A 256 -9.68 17.83 6.45
CA ALA A 256 -9.42 18.69 7.60
C ALA A 256 -9.02 17.84 8.81
N MET A 257 -8.55 18.46 9.90
CA MET A 257 -8.27 17.78 11.16
C MET A 257 -9.34 18.13 12.19
N ALA A 258 -10.04 17.10 12.68
CA ALA A 258 -11.07 17.25 13.71
C ALA A 258 -10.58 16.71 15.07
N LEU A 259 -11.03 17.34 16.14
CA LEU A 259 -10.99 16.78 17.49
C LEU A 259 -12.42 16.44 17.94
N VAL A 260 -12.56 15.25 18.54
CA VAL A 260 -13.82 14.76 19.10
C VAL A 260 -13.63 14.48 20.58
N ASP A 261 -14.42 15.14 21.42
CA ASP A 261 -14.44 14.89 22.87
C ASP A 261 -15.07 13.53 23.15
N VAL A 262 -14.34 12.67 23.84
CA VAL A 262 -14.77 11.29 24.11
C VAL A 262 -15.98 11.23 25.02
N ALA A 263 -16.14 12.13 25.97
CA ALA A 263 -17.27 12.10 26.92
C ALA A 263 -18.57 12.54 26.25
N THR A 264 -18.52 13.62 25.48
CA THR A 264 -19.71 14.31 24.94
C THR A 264 -20.01 13.96 23.48
N GLY A 265 -18.99 13.54 22.69
CA GLY A 265 -19.08 13.42 21.24
C GLY A 265 -19.05 14.77 20.52
N GLU A 266 -18.79 15.88 21.25
CA GLU A 266 -18.65 17.19 20.62
C GLU A 266 -17.42 17.20 19.68
N ARG A 267 -17.66 17.59 18.43
CA ARG A 267 -16.63 17.69 17.40
C ARG A 267 -16.33 19.14 17.08
N ARG A 268 -15.05 19.48 17.01
CA ARG A 268 -14.57 20.74 16.45
C ARG A 268 -13.49 20.50 15.39
N LEU A 269 -13.45 21.30 14.34
CA LEU A 269 -12.32 21.32 13.43
C LEU A 269 -11.18 22.07 14.12
N LEU A 270 -10.03 21.39 14.23
CA LEU A 270 -8.80 21.96 14.79
C LEU A 270 -8.07 22.75 13.72
N LEU A 271 -7.95 22.16 12.54
CA LEU A 271 -7.32 22.75 11.33
C LEU A 271 -8.27 22.53 10.16
N ASP A 272 -8.51 23.60 9.40
CA ASP A 272 -9.43 23.61 8.26
C ASP A 272 -8.99 24.68 7.26
N ASP A 273 -7.98 24.36 6.43
CA ASP A 273 -7.45 25.24 5.38
C ASP A 273 -7.83 24.66 4.01
N PRO A 274 -8.56 25.40 3.15
CA PRO A 274 -8.91 24.94 1.80
C PRO A 274 -7.71 24.67 0.89
N GLY A 275 -6.53 25.21 1.18
CA GLY A 275 -5.30 25.02 0.41
C GLY A 275 -4.47 23.82 0.85
N VAL A 276 -4.90 23.11 1.92
CA VAL A 276 -4.10 22.05 2.56
C VAL A 276 -4.96 20.81 2.85
N GLU A 277 -4.44 19.65 2.51
CA GLU A 277 -4.95 18.37 2.99
C GLU A 277 -4.21 18.00 4.29
N LEU A 278 -4.92 17.43 5.25
CA LEU A 278 -4.38 17.10 6.57
C LEU A 278 -4.50 15.61 6.84
N GLY A 279 -3.45 15.01 7.42
CA GLY A 279 -3.41 13.56 7.66
C GLY A 279 -2.53 13.14 8.82
N SER A 280 -2.44 11.83 9.04
CA SER A 280 -1.55 11.15 9.98
C SER A 280 -1.53 11.76 11.40
N PRO A 281 -2.68 11.97 12.07
CA PRO A 281 -2.69 12.53 13.41
C PRO A 281 -1.98 11.59 14.40
N SER A 282 -1.14 12.17 15.27
CA SER A 282 -0.46 11.43 16.34
C SER A 282 -0.29 12.33 17.57
N PHE A 283 -0.91 11.95 18.71
CA PHE A 283 -0.77 12.71 19.96
C PHE A 283 0.60 12.55 20.59
N SER A 284 1.15 13.65 21.08
CA SER A 284 2.34 13.60 21.94
C SER A 284 2.06 12.81 23.23
N PRO A 285 3.10 12.25 23.87
CA PRO A 285 2.94 11.48 25.11
C PRO A 285 2.26 12.22 26.27
N ASP A 286 2.36 13.53 26.31
CA ASP A 286 1.68 14.37 27.33
C ASP A 286 0.28 14.83 26.88
N GLY A 287 -0.15 14.49 25.66
CA GLY A 287 -1.43 14.89 25.10
C GLY A 287 -1.57 16.38 24.77
N ALA A 288 -0.51 17.17 24.87
CA ALA A 288 -0.56 18.62 24.66
C ALA A 288 -0.34 19.05 23.21
N THR A 289 0.28 18.20 22.41
CA THR A 289 0.65 18.47 21.03
C THR A 289 0.13 17.36 20.11
N LEU A 290 -0.27 17.72 18.89
CA LEU A 290 -0.65 16.78 17.85
C LEU A 290 0.34 16.90 16.67
N ALA A 291 1.02 15.82 16.32
CA ALA A 291 1.76 15.74 15.07
C ALA A 291 0.78 15.43 13.93
N VAL A 292 1.02 16.02 12.76
CA VAL A 292 0.21 15.84 11.55
C VAL A 292 1.08 15.93 10.31
N THR A 293 0.64 15.31 9.23
CA THR A 293 1.09 15.65 7.88
C THR A 293 0.22 16.74 7.30
N THR A 294 0.83 17.70 6.63
CA THR A 294 0.15 18.73 5.84
C THR A 294 0.57 18.57 4.39
N GLU A 295 -0.39 18.50 3.47
CA GLU A 295 -0.11 18.47 2.03
C GLU A 295 -0.68 19.73 1.40
N ARG A 296 0.19 20.60 0.91
CA ARG A 296 -0.22 21.73 0.07
C ARG A 296 -0.83 21.19 -1.21
N ARG A 297 -2.07 21.59 -1.49
CA ARG A 297 -2.81 21.08 -2.67
C ARG A 297 -2.12 21.50 -3.97
N SER A 298 -1.98 20.54 -4.85
CA SER A 298 -1.40 20.74 -6.17
C SER A 298 -2.27 21.64 -7.07
N THR A 299 -1.63 22.23 -8.08
CA THR A 299 -2.24 22.92 -9.23
C THR A 299 -1.58 22.41 -10.52
N PRO A 300 -2.09 22.69 -11.72
CA PRO A 300 -1.41 22.29 -12.95
C PRO A 300 0.02 22.82 -13.11
N ASP A 301 0.33 23.94 -12.45
CA ASP A 301 1.66 24.60 -12.54
C ASP A 301 2.57 24.29 -11.35
N ASP A 302 2.06 23.60 -10.32
CA ASP A 302 2.78 23.41 -9.06
C ASP A 302 2.38 22.06 -8.43
N PRO A 303 3.31 21.10 -8.27
CA PRO A 303 3.05 19.87 -7.53
C PRO A 303 2.73 20.19 -6.07
N GLY A 304 1.93 19.37 -5.43
CA GLY A 304 1.74 19.45 -3.98
C GLY A 304 3.07 19.28 -3.22
N ASP A 305 3.04 19.56 -1.93
CA ASP A 305 4.20 19.34 -1.05
C ASP A 305 3.72 18.80 0.29
N VAL A 306 4.26 17.66 0.71
CA VAL A 306 3.89 16.97 1.96
C VAL A 306 4.92 17.31 3.03
N ARG A 307 4.45 17.85 4.16
CA ARG A 307 5.32 18.35 5.25
C ARG A 307 4.90 17.78 6.60
N LEU A 308 5.87 17.69 7.50
CA LEU A 308 5.61 17.36 8.91
C LEU A 308 5.33 18.64 9.70
N ALA A 309 4.28 18.61 10.48
CA ALA A 309 3.93 19.73 11.36
C ALA A 309 3.45 19.25 12.74
N VAL A 310 3.46 20.13 13.70
CA VAL A 310 2.87 19.94 15.03
C VAL A 310 1.89 21.06 15.36
N VAL A 311 0.84 20.70 16.08
CA VAL A 311 -0.19 21.64 16.54
C VAL A 311 -0.20 21.67 18.06
N ASP A 312 -0.05 22.84 18.65
CA ASP A 312 -0.33 23.05 20.08
C ASP A 312 -1.84 23.03 20.32
N LEU A 313 -2.32 22.09 21.09
CA LEU A 313 -3.77 21.85 21.26
C LEU A 313 -4.48 22.90 22.10
N ALA A 314 -3.75 23.62 22.95
CA ALA A 314 -4.32 24.69 23.78
C ALA A 314 -4.55 25.98 22.98
N THR A 315 -3.67 26.27 22.03
CA THR A 315 -3.72 27.51 21.22
C THR A 315 -4.24 27.29 19.80
N GLY A 316 -4.16 26.05 19.28
CA GLY A 316 -4.42 25.72 17.87
C GLY A 316 -3.29 26.18 16.92
N ALA A 317 -2.13 26.60 17.46
CA ALA A 317 -1.02 27.07 16.64
C ALA A 317 -0.32 25.90 15.90
N LEU A 318 -0.31 25.97 14.59
CA LEU A 318 0.42 25.05 13.72
C LEU A 318 1.88 25.53 13.58
N ARG A 319 2.83 24.61 13.71
CA ARG A 319 4.24 24.84 13.44
C ARG A 319 4.78 23.78 12.49
N ASP A 320 5.25 24.21 11.32
CA ASP A 320 5.97 23.38 10.38
C ASP A 320 7.30 22.94 10.98
N LEU A 321 7.62 21.64 10.88
CA LEU A 321 8.88 21.05 11.30
C LEU A 321 9.80 20.75 10.13
N SER A 322 9.29 20.59 8.91
CA SER A 322 10.10 20.18 7.76
C SER A 322 11.15 21.22 7.37
N GLY A 323 10.86 22.54 7.49
CA GLY A 323 11.84 23.57 7.15
C GLY A 323 12.43 23.37 5.76
N ASP A 324 13.76 23.20 5.68
CA ASP A 324 14.51 22.91 4.44
C ASP A 324 14.70 21.39 4.19
N TRP A 325 14.10 20.53 5.00
CA TRP A 325 14.14 19.07 4.81
C TRP A 325 13.22 18.67 3.64
N ASP A 326 13.82 18.46 2.46
CA ASP A 326 13.14 18.24 1.18
C ASP A 326 12.80 16.74 0.96
N HIS A 327 12.02 16.19 1.87
CA HIS A 327 11.50 14.83 1.82
C HIS A 327 10.05 14.82 2.29
N TRP A 328 9.27 13.85 1.81
CA TRP A 328 7.89 13.67 2.23
C TRP A 328 7.81 12.63 3.35
N PRO A 329 7.31 13.01 4.54
CA PRO A 329 7.08 12.07 5.62
C PRO A 329 6.08 11.00 5.20
N ALA A 330 6.41 9.75 5.45
CA ALA A 330 5.58 8.59 5.12
C ALA A 330 5.32 7.72 6.36
N GLY A 331 4.22 6.96 6.33
CA GLY A 331 3.81 6.08 7.40
C GLY A 331 3.26 6.78 8.64
N ASP A 332 3.28 6.07 9.75
CA ASP A 332 2.84 6.58 11.04
C ASP A 332 3.91 7.50 11.65
N LEU A 333 3.46 8.56 12.31
CA LEU A 333 4.32 9.49 13.05
C LEU A 333 4.47 8.98 14.49
N THR A 334 5.64 8.45 14.83
CA THR A 334 5.88 7.83 16.14
C THR A 334 6.63 8.74 17.09
N TRP A 335 5.98 9.19 18.17
CA TRP A 335 6.63 9.99 19.21
C TRP A 335 7.62 9.17 20.04
N THR A 336 8.73 9.77 20.41
CA THR A 336 9.55 9.26 21.51
C THR A 336 8.80 9.40 22.83
N PRO A 337 8.97 8.49 23.82
CA PRO A 337 8.21 8.50 25.06
C PRO A 337 8.34 9.78 25.91
N ASP A 338 9.45 10.52 25.74
CA ASP A 338 9.70 11.81 26.38
C ASP A 338 9.08 13.01 25.62
N GLY A 339 8.47 12.77 24.45
CA GLY A 339 7.88 13.82 23.62
C GLY A 339 8.90 14.73 22.91
N SER A 340 10.20 14.44 23.01
CA SER A 340 11.23 15.30 22.44
C SER A 340 11.41 15.17 20.93
N ALA A 341 11.01 14.06 20.35
CA ALA A 341 11.18 13.80 18.92
C ALA A 341 10.07 12.95 18.31
N LEU A 342 9.99 13.01 16.97
CA LEU A 342 9.21 12.13 16.11
C LEU A 342 10.14 11.21 15.32
N LEU A 343 9.74 9.95 15.18
CA LEU A 343 10.36 8.95 14.32
C LEU A 343 9.44 8.70 13.15
N LEU A 344 9.98 8.66 11.95
CA LEU A 344 9.25 8.47 10.69
C LEU A 344 10.21 7.91 9.64
N HIS A 345 9.69 7.55 8.49
CA HIS A 345 10.51 7.25 7.32
C HIS A 345 10.15 8.17 6.16
N ALA A 346 11.04 8.31 5.19
CA ALA A 346 10.81 9.06 3.96
C ALA A 346 11.68 8.50 2.85
N ASP A 347 11.17 8.56 1.61
CA ASP A 347 11.93 8.13 0.45
C ASP A 347 13.17 8.98 0.24
N GLU A 348 14.29 8.32 -0.04
CA GLU A 348 15.57 8.94 -0.33
C GLU A 348 16.39 8.03 -1.24
N ASP A 349 16.61 8.47 -2.47
CA ASP A 349 17.54 7.85 -3.42
C ASP A 349 17.29 6.33 -3.64
N GLY A 350 16.02 5.94 -3.86
CA GLY A 350 15.60 4.55 -4.08
C GLY A 350 15.63 3.67 -2.81
N ARG A 351 15.64 4.28 -1.65
CA ARG A 351 15.50 3.70 -0.30
C ARG A 351 14.40 4.44 0.46
N SER A 352 14.15 4.06 1.69
CA SER A 352 13.26 4.80 2.59
C SER A 352 13.79 4.71 4.03
N PRO A 353 14.85 5.47 4.36
CA PRO A 353 15.49 5.43 5.68
C PRO A 353 14.60 5.94 6.80
N VAL A 354 14.94 5.55 8.04
CA VAL A 354 14.32 6.09 9.26
C VAL A 354 14.98 7.42 9.61
N PHE A 355 14.13 8.42 9.89
CA PHE A 355 14.53 9.73 10.39
C PHE A 355 14.01 9.97 11.80
N ARG A 356 14.77 10.75 12.57
CA ARG A 356 14.38 11.35 13.85
C ARG A 356 14.28 12.85 13.67
N CYS A 357 13.10 13.43 13.91
CA CYS A 357 12.88 14.87 13.95
C CYS A 357 12.86 15.35 15.40
N ASP A 358 13.78 16.21 15.82
CA ASP A 358 13.72 16.91 17.10
C ASP A 358 12.60 17.95 17.06
N VAL A 359 11.59 17.76 17.89
CA VAL A 359 10.39 18.60 17.87
C VAL A 359 10.67 20.03 18.32
N GLY A 360 11.64 20.26 19.19
CA GLY A 360 12.02 21.59 19.67
C GLY A 360 12.62 22.47 18.58
N SER A 361 13.60 21.92 17.87
CA SER A 361 14.38 22.65 16.85
C SER A 361 13.90 22.45 15.41
N GLY A 362 13.16 21.38 15.11
CA GLY A 362 12.84 20.96 13.74
C GLY A 362 14.02 20.28 13.02
N ALA A 363 15.07 19.89 13.73
CA ALA A 363 16.24 19.25 13.12
C ALA A 363 15.96 17.77 12.82
N PHE A 364 16.22 17.35 11.58
CA PHE A 364 16.17 15.96 11.17
C PHE A 364 17.52 15.29 11.26
N THR A 365 17.54 14.07 11.78
CA THR A 365 18.69 13.19 11.82
C THR A 365 18.34 11.88 11.13
N ARG A 366 19.06 11.49 10.10
CA ARG A 366 18.95 10.19 9.47
C ARG A 366 19.52 9.13 10.42
N LEU A 367 18.71 8.13 10.77
CA LEU A 367 19.14 7.05 11.67
C LEU A 367 19.74 5.86 10.94
N THR A 368 19.32 5.58 9.71
CA THR A 368 19.79 4.43 8.93
C THR A 368 20.47 4.86 7.63
N HIS A 369 21.59 4.21 7.27
CA HIS A 369 22.32 4.48 6.02
C HIS A 369 22.48 3.24 5.14
N ASP A 370 21.87 2.12 5.52
CA ASP A 370 21.86 0.88 4.74
C ASP A 370 20.91 0.97 3.51
N ASP A 371 21.03 -0.02 2.60
CA ASP A 371 20.29 -0.04 1.34
C ASP A 371 18.85 -0.59 1.50
N PHE A 372 18.10 -0.09 2.50
CA PHE A 372 16.77 -0.57 2.81
C PHE A 372 15.72 0.54 2.86
N ALA A 373 14.47 0.12 2.65
CA ALA A 373 13.28 0.88 2.99
C ALA A 373 12.72 0.36 4.33
N TYR A 374 12.17 1.27 5.12
CA TYR A 374 11.61 0.96 6.44
C TYR A 374 10.13 1.31 6.49
N SER A 375 9.37 0.54 7.28
CA SER A 375 7.98 0.81 7.61
C SER A 375 7.67 0.37 9.04
N ASP A 376 6.46 0.65 9.53
CA ASP A 376 5.98 0.23 10.85
C ASP A 376 6.95 0.60 11.98
N VAL A 377 7.44 1.83 11.96
CA VAL A 377 8.41 2.36 12.92
C VAL A 377 7.77 2.45 14.30
N GLN A 378 8.32 1.73 15.27
CA GLN A 378 7.88 1.69 16.67
C GLN A 378 9.05 2.02 17.59
N VAL A 379 8.79 2.56 18.77
CA VAL A 379 9.82 2.85 19.77
C VAL A 379 9.55 2.10 21.06
N SER A 380 10.62 1.61 21.69
CA SER A 380 10.53 0.98 23.02
C SER A 380 10.04 1.99 24.08
N PRO A 381 9.36 1.53 25.14
CA PRO A 381 8.86 2.42 26.21
C PRO A 381 9.95 3.22 26.94
N ASP A 382 11.20 2.75 26.92
CA ASP A 382 12.36 3.48 27.48
C ASP A 382 12.98 4.48 26.49
N GLY A 383 12.47 4.57 25.26
CA GLY A 383 12.92 5.51 24.23
C GLY A 383 14.26 5.19 23.59
N ARG A 384 14.85 4.02 23.85
CA ARG A 384 16.23 3.70 23.42
C ARG A 384 16.33 2.90 22.16
N THR A 385 15.33 2.04 21.92
CA THR A 385 15.32 1.12 20.78
C THR A 385 14.17 1.46 19.84
N VAL A 386 14.46 1.53 18.56
CA VAL A 386 13.45 1.56 17.50
C VAL A 386 13.33 0.17 16.91
N TYR A 387 12.12 -0.27 16.72
CA TYR A 387 11.74 -1.47 15.98
C TYR A 387 11.06 -1.05 14.69
N ALA A 388 11.32 -1.77 13.59
CA ALA A 388 10.69 -1.50 12.31
C ALA A 388 10.62 -2.79 11.45
N LEU A 389 9.85 -2.75 10.40
CA LEU A 389 10.00 -3.67 9.29
C LEU A 389 10.96 -3.03 8.28
N ARG A 390 12.01 -3.75 7.88
CA ARG A 390 12.88 -3.33 6.79
C ARG A 390 12.69 -4.23 5.58
N THR A 391 12.87 -3.68 4.41
CA THR A 391 12.76 -4.37 3.12
C THR A 391 13.64 -3.71 2.08
N SER A 392 13.94 -4.44 1.00
CA SER A 392 14.54 -3.87 -0.22
C SER A 392 14.22 -4.79 -1.38
N TRP A 393 14.70 -4.50 -2.58
CA TRP A 393 14.64 -5.47 -3.67
C TRP A 393 15.46 -6.75 -3.38
N ALA A 394 16.39 -6.72 -2.42
CA ALA A 394 17.18 -7.89 -2.04
C ALA A 394 16.49 -8.77 -0.97
N GLU A 395 15.53 -8.25 -0.21
CA GLU A 395 14.82 -9.04 0.80
C GLU A 395 13.39 -8.53 1.06
N PRO A 396 12.41 -9.43 1.29
CA PRO A 396 11.07 -9.07 1.71
C PRO A 396 11.06 -8.47 3.14
N PRO A 397 9.93 -7.87 3.57
CA PRO A 397 9.81 -7.27 4.90
C PRO A 397 10.17 -8.23 6.02
N ARG A 398 11.03 -7.76 6.95
CA ARG A 398 11.42 -8.48 8.17
C ARG A 398 11.59 -7.55 9.35
N PRO A 399 11.32 -8.02 10.60
CA PRO A 399 11.51 -7.23 11.80
C PRO A 399 13.01 -6.95 12.07
N VAL A 400 13.29 -5.71 12.45
CA VAL A 400 14.64 -5.25 12.83
C VAL A 400 14.58 -4.37 14.06
N ARG A 401 15.75 -4.10 14.64
CA ARG A 401 15.95 -3.09 15.69
C ARG A 401 17.13 -2.18 15.39
N LEU A 402 17.07 -0.97 15.91
CA LEU A 402 18.14 0.02 15.84
C LEU A 402 18.12 0.93 17.10
N ASP A 403 19.22 1.64 17.37
CA ASP A 403 19.28 2.63 18.44
C ASP A 403 18.48 3.89 18.02
N ALA A 404 17.69 4.46 18.95
CA ALA A 404 16.79 5.57 18.66
C ALA A 404 17.49 6.93 18.44
N THR A 405 18.81 7.00 18.68
CA THR A 405 19.58 8.26 18.68
C THR A 405 20.84 8.22 17.85
N THR A 406 21.37 7.04 17.57
CA THR A 406 22.61 6.88 16.79
C THR A 406 22.34 7.17 15.32
N PRO A 407 22.99 8.17 14.72
CA PRO A 407 22.82 8.46 13.29
C PRO A 407 23.55 7.42 12.44
N ASP A 408 23.10 7.30 11.18
CA ASP A 408 23.77 6.55 10.10
C ASP A 408 24.21 5.13 10.50
N GLN A 409 23.33 4.39 11.19
CA GLN A 409 23.58 3.04 11.62
C GLN A 409 22.97 2.01 10.64
N ALA A 410 23.48 0.78 10.65
CA ALA A 410 22.83 -0.36 10.05
C ALA A 410 21.86 -1.00 11.06
N SER A 411 20.68 -1.36 10.60
CA SER A 411 19.69 -2.07 11.45
C SER A 411 20.10 -3.51 11.75
N VAL A 412 19.71 -4.02 12.91
CA VAL A 412 19.98 -5.38 13.34
C VAL A 412 18.76 -6.26 13.13
N PRO A 413 18.83 -7.31 12.27
CA PRO A 413 17.72 -8.22 12.05
C PRO A 413 17.33 -8.97 13.32
N LEU A 414 16.03 -9.10 13.55
CA LEU A 414 15.47 -10.00 14.57
C LEU A 414 15.16 -11.37 13.97
N ARG A 415 15.03 -12.39 14.82
CA ARG A 415 14.61 -13.73 14.40
C ARG A 415 13.11 -13.74 14.09
N GLY A 416 12.78 -13.33 12.87
CA GLY A 416 11.41 -13.19 12.38
C GLY A 416 10.73 -14.51 12.03
N PRO A 417 9.44 -14.45 11.64
CA PRO A 417 8.64 -15.63 11.30
C PRO A 417 8.93 -16.23 9.92
N ALA A 418 9.72 -15.55 9.09
CA ALA A 418 10.07 -15.98 7.74
C ALA A 418 11.54 -15.63 7.42
N GLU A 419 12.17 -16.49 6.62
CA GLU A 419 13.50 -16.21 6.09
C GLU A 419 13.39 -15.71 4.63
N PRO A 420 14.27 -14.79 4.19
CA PRO A 420 14.29 -14.33 2.81
C PRO A 420 14.59 -15.47 1.82
N PRO A 421 13.97 -15.50 0.63
CA PRO A 421 14.34 -16.45 -0.41
C PRO A 421 15.74 -16.14 -0.97
N LEU A 422 16.40 -17.15 -1.52
CA LEU A 422 17.63 -16.94 -2.30
C LEU A 422 17.28 -16.24 -3.61
N LEU A 423 18.04 -15.21 -3.96
CA LEU A 423 17.82 -14.47 -5.19
C LEU A 423 18.45 -15.19 -6.41
N PRO A 424 17.79 -15.19 -7.57
CA PRO A 424 18.32 -15.80 -8.79
C PRO A 424 19.37 -14.94 -9.52
N GLY A 425 19.75 -13.81 -8.92
CA GLY A 425 20.63 -12.82 -9.54
C GLY A 425 21.20 -11.83 -8.52
N THR A 426 21.73 -10.74 -9.05
CA THR A 426 22.33 -9.63 -8.27
C THR A 426 21.56 -8.34 -8.48
N LEU A 427 21.50 -7.51 -7.43
CA LEU A 427 20.95 -6.17 -7.49
C LEU A 427 22.09 -5.16 -7.67
N VAL A 428 21.97 -4.31 -8.68
CA VAL A 428 22.97 -3.30 -9.04
C VAL A 428 22.33 -1.92 -9.04
N ASP A 429 23.01 -0.94 -8.47
CA ASP A 429 22.65 0.47 -8.59
C ASP A 429 23.20 1.04 -9.91
N VAL A 430 22.33 1.64 -10.73
CA VAL A 430 22.69 2.19 -12.05
C VAL A 430 22.26 3.65 -12.09
N GLU A 431 23.16 4.51 -12.52
CA GLU A 431 22.88 5.92 -12.71
C GLU A 431 23.08 6.33 -14.16
N THR A 432 22.24 7.25 -14.61
CA THR A 432 22.40 7.94 -15.87
C THR A 432 22.15 9.42 -15.71
N THR A 433 22.51 10.18 -16.74
CA THR A 433 22.26 11.63 -16.78
C THR A 433 21.28 11.91 -17.91
N ALA A 434 20.13 12.50 -17.58
CA ALA A 434 19.16 12.97 -18.55
C ALA A 434 19.75 14.12 -19.44
N ALA A 435 19.08 14.39 -20.54
CA ALA A 435 19.55 15.42 -21.49
C ALA A 435 19.66 16.84 -20.89
N ASP A 436 18.90 17.14 -19.86
CA ASP A 436 18.93 18.39 -19.10
C ASP A 436 20.02 18.45 -18.02
N GLY A 437 20.81 17.37 -17.87
CA GLY A 437 21.86 17.23 -16.88
C GLY A 437 21.41 16.64 -15.52
N THR A 438 20.13 16.29 -15.39
CA THR A 438 19.59 15.69 -14.15
C THR A 438 20.04 14.25 -14.01
N ARG A 439 20.47 13.87 -12.80
CA ARG A 439 20.77 12.47 -12.43
C ARG A 439 19.48 11.67 -12.35
N VAL A 440 19.43 10.53 -13.02
CA VAL A 440 18.35 9.54 -12.97
C VAL A 440 18.93 8.24 -12.45
N ARG A 441 18.32 7.69 -11.43
CA ARG A 441 18.76 6.47 -10.77
C ARG A 441 17.84 5.30 -11.12
N SER A 442 18.41 4.08 -11.13
CA SER A 442 17.67 2.84 -11.36
C SER A 442 18.25 1.71 -10.52
N TRP A 443 17.42 0.76 -10.13
CA TRP A 443 17.88 -0.57 -9.78
C TRP A 443 17.93 -1.44 -11.05
N LEU A 444 19.00 -2.27 -11.17
CA LEU A 444 19.11 -3.29 -12.20
C LEU A 444 19.24 -4.65 -11.51
N CYS A 445 18.25 -5.52 -11.73
CA CYS A 445 18.28 -6.90 -11.29
C CYS A 445 18.85 -7.77 -12.43
N LEU A 446 20.06 -8.33 -12.25
CA LEU A 446 20.77 -9.13 -13.25
C LEU A 446 20.73 -10.62 -12.90
N PRO A 447 20.43 -11.54 -13.82
CA PRO A 447 20.53 -12.97 -13.58
C PRO A 447 21.99 -13.40 -13.40
N HIS A 448 22.23 -14.37 -12.53
CA HIS A 448 23.60 -14.87 -12.27
C HIS A 448 24.37 -15.36 -13.50
N GLY A 449 23.68 -15.72 -14.58
CA GLY A 449 24.29 -16.17 -15.82
C GLY A 449 24.61 -15.08 -16.84
N ALA A 450 24.22 -13.83 -16.58
CA ALA A 450 24.45 -12.72 -17.51
C ALA A 450 25.96 -12.40 -17.61
N SER A 451 26.46 -12.33 -18.83
CA SER A 451 27.87 -12.02 -19.13
C SER A 451 28.02 -11.50 -20.58
N VAL A 452 29.21 -11.07 -20.94
CA VAL A 452 29.53 -10.66 -22.33
C VAL A 452 29.24 -11.77 -23.35
N GLU A 453 29.44 -13.04 -22.97
CA GLU A 453 29.22 -14.21 -23.83
C GLU A 453 27.75 -14.66 -23.87
N ALA A 454 26.97 -14.25 -22.85
CA ALA A 454 25.57 -14.58 -22.72
C ALA A 454 24.79 -13.37 -22.14
N PRO A 455 24.64 -12.29 -22.91
CA PRO A 455 23.94 -11.10 -22.44
C PRO A 455 22.44 -11.37 -22.24
N ALA A 456 21.88 -10.84 -21.16
CA ALA A 456 20.50 -11.04 -20.79
C ALA A 456 19.56 -10.10 -21.57
N PRO A 457 18.38 -10.57 -22.04
CA PRO A 457 17.35 -9.68 -22.58
C PRO A 457 16.90 -8.69 -21.51
N LEU A 458 16.59 -7.44 -21.89
CA LEU A 458 16.21 -6.37 -20.98
C LEU A 458 14.68 -6.27 -20.84
N LEU A 459 14.21 -6.18 -19.60
CA LEU A 459 12.85 -5.79 -19.26
C LEU A 459 12.89 -4.45 -18.51
N LEU A 460 12.46 -3.37 -19.16
CA LEU A 460 12.18 -2.09 -18.51
C LEU A 460 10.87 -2.20 -17.75
N TRP A 461 10.89 -2.03 -16.41
CA TRP A 461 9.69 -2.07 -15.59
C TRP A 461 9.44 -0.72 -14.93
N ILE A 462 8.35 -0.07 -15.34
CA ILE A 462 8.02 1.31 -14.99
C ILE A 462 7.06 1.29 -13.80
N HIS A 463 7.38 2.04 -12.72
CA HIS A 463 6.53 2.09 -11.53
C HIS A 463 5.25 2.90 -11.75
N GLY A 464 4.24 2.62 -10.94
CA GLY A 464 3.02 3.40 -10.84
C GLY A 464 3.17 4.59 -9.88
N GLY A 465 2.09 5.31 -9.71
CA GLY A 465 2.02 6.51 -8.88
C GLY A 465 1.35 7.65 -9.64
N PRO A 466 2.06 8.62 -10.24
CA PRO A 466 3.52 8.70 -10.52
C PRO A 466 4.41 8.99 -9.31
N LEU A 467 3.85 9.59 -8.26
CA LEU A 467 4.56 9.95 -7.04
C LEU A 467 4.85 8.68 -6.22
N GLY A 468 6.04 8.14 -6.39
CA GLY A 468 6.54 6.92 -5.76
C GLY A 468 7.97 6.61 -6.20
N SER A 469 8.56 5.53 -5.71
CA SER A 469 9.92 5.09 -6.03
C SER A 469 10.02 3.56 -5.97
N TRP A 470 10.96 2.98 -6.74
CA TRP A 470 11.34 1.59 -6.66
C TRP A 470 12.26 1.33 -5.44
N ASN A 471 11.72 1.37 -4.22
CA ASN A 471 12.52 1.30 -2.98
C ASN A 471 12.33 0.01 -2.17
N ALA A 472 11.27 -0.77 -2.39
CA ALA A 472 10.87 -1.87 -1.52
C ALA A 472 10.41 -3.11 -2.28
N TRP A 473 10.51 -4.29 -1.63
CA TRP A 473 9.97 -5.54 -2.15
C TRP A 473 8.47 -5.44 -2.45
N SER A 474 8.12 -5.86 -3.65
CA SER A 474 6.72 -6.00 -4.03
C SER A 474 6.34 -7.46 -4.24
N TRP A 475 5.26 -7.89 -3.61
CA TRP A 475 4.70 -9.23 -3.83
C TRP A 475 3.87 -9.31 -5.11
N ARG A 476 3.37 -8.18 -5.61
CA ARG A 476 2.56 -8.13 -6.83
C ARG A 476 3.41 -8.07 -8.09
N TRP A 477 4.41 -7.22 -8.10
CA TRP A 477 5.27 -6.92 -9.26
C TRP A 477 6.72 -7.11 -8.86
N ASN A 478 7.15 -8.37 -8.85
CA ASN A 478 8.47 -8.75 -8.37
C ASN A 478 9.42 -9.03 -9.52
N PRO A 479 10.50 -8.28 -9.67
CA PRO A 479 11.45 -8.43 -10.78
C PRO A 479 12.16 -9.78 -10.78
N TRP A 480 12.35 -10.40 -9.61
CA TRP A 480 13.10 -11.65 -9.50
C TRP A 480 12.45 -12.82 -10.20
N LEU A 481 11.15 -12.78 -10.43
CA LEU A 481 10.43 -13.79 -11.21
C LEU A 481 10.82 -13.73 -12.69
N ALA A 482 11.08 -12.54 -13.25
CA ALA A 482 11.63 -12.38 -14.60
C ALA A 482 13.13 -12.70 -14.63
N VAL A 483 13.88 -12.29 -13.59
CA VAL A 483 15.32 -12.60 -13.47
C VAL A 483 15.56 -14.10 -13.41
N SER A 484 14.72 -14.87 -12.71
CA SER A 484 14.81 -16.34 -12.68
C SER A 484 14.59 -17.01 -14.05
N ARG A 485 14.01 -16.26 -15.00
CA ARG A 485 13.81 -16.67 -16.41
C ARG A 485 14.82 -16.06 -17.37
N GLY A 486 15.89 -15.47 -16.83
CA GLY A 486 17.03 -14.98 -17.58
C GLY A 486 16.93 -13.53 -18.05
N TYR A 487 15.90 -12.78 -17.69
CA TYR A 487 15.80 -11.34 -18.01
C TYR A 487 16.63 -10.50 -17.04
N ALA A 488 17.33 -9.49 -17.55
CA ALA A 488 17.75 -8.34 -16.77
C ALA A 488 16.55 -7.42 -16.59
N VAL A 489 16.26 -6.96 -15.36
CA VAL A 489 15.11 -6.09 -15.09
C VAL A 489 15.59 -4.74 -14.59
N LEU A 490 15.27 -3.68 -15.33
CA LEU A 490 15.58 -2.29 -15.00
C LEU A 490 14.37 -1.64 -14.32
N LEU A 491 14.60 -1.07 -13.14
CA LEU A 491 13.62 -0.39 -12.29
C LEU A 491 14.04 1.09 -12.11
N PRO A 492 13.77 1.97 -13.05
CA PRO A 492 14.17 3.37 -12.98
C PRO A 492 13.21 4.20 -12.13
N ASP A 493 13.73 5.26 -11.51
CA ASP A 493 13.00 6.35 -10.89
C ASP A 493 13.09 7.60 -11.79
N PRO A 494 12.18 7.78 -12.76
CA PRO A 494 12.15 8.95 -13.64
C PRO A 494 11.62 10.19 -12.92
N ALA A 495 11.64 11.35 -13.56
CA ALA A 495 10.93 12.55 -13.10
C ALA A 495 9.53 12.20 -12.58
N LEU A 496 9.05 12.88 -11.55
CA LEU A 496 7.88 12.58 -10.71
C LEU A 496 8.15 11.59 -9.57
N SER A 497 9.25 10.83 -9.57
CA SER A 497 9.56 9.91 -8.46
C SER A 497 9.88 10.65 -7.18
N THR A 498 9.49 10.05 -6.03
CA THR A 498 9.79 10.54 -4.69
C THR A 498 11.22 10.21 -4.25
N GLY A 499 11.74 10.92 -3.26
CA GLY A 499 13.08 10.69 -2.70
C GLY A 499 14.23 11.40 -3.40
N TYR A 500 13.92 12.34 -4.31
CA TYR A 500 14.88 13.14 -5.07
C TYR A 500 14.63 14.65 -4.94
N GLY A 501 13.79 15.04 -3.99
CA GLY A 501 13.37 16.41 -3.76
C GLY A 501 12.19 16.88 -4.63
N LEU A 502 11.57 17.99 -4.21
CA LEU A 502 10.39 18.54 -4.88
C LEU A 502 10.68 19.00 -6.32
N ASP A 503 11.87 19.52 -6.59
CA ASP A 503 12.27 19.93 -7.94
C ASP A 503 12.29 18.76 -8.92
N PHE A 504 12.62 17.55 -8.47
CA PHE A 504 12.60 16.36 -9.30
C PHE A 504 11.16 15.93 -9.65
N VAL A 505 10.23 16.08 -8.72
CA VAL A 505 8.79 15.90 -8.97
C VAL A 505 8.30 16.95 -9.97
N ALA A 506 8.65 18.22 -9.78
CA ALA A 506 8.24 19.34 -10.61
C ALA A 506 8.67 19.19 -12.08
N ARG A 507 9.80 18.50 -12.36
CA ARG A 507 10.28 18.26 -13.75
C ARG A 507 9.26 17.52 -14.64
N GLY A 508 8.44 16.64 -14.06
CA GLY A 508 7.44 15.87 -14.80
C GLY A 508 6.02 16.38 -14.61
N TRP A 509 5.81 17.34 -13.71
CA TRP A 509 4.49 17.81 -13.33
C TRP A 509 3.74 18.45 -14.51
N GLY A 510 2.50 18.07 -14.75
CA GLY A 510 1.69 18.54 -15.88
C GLY A 510 2.16 18.11 -17.28
N ALA A 511 3.29 17.37 -17.37
CA ALA A 511 3.93 16.95 -18.61
C ALA A 511 4.41 15.48 -18.54
N TRP A 512 3.52 14.57 -18.22
CA TRP A 512 3.83 13.15 -17.98
C TRP A 512 4.53 12.45 -19.14
N GLY A 513 4.21 12.83 -20.40
CA GLY A 513 4.89 12.34 -21.60
C GLY A 513 6.23 13.02 -21.91
N GLY A 514 6.65 13.98 -21.08
CA GLY A 514 7.90 14.74 -21.25
C GLY A 514 9.09 14.10 -20.53
N ALA A 515 9.59 14.78 -19.47
CA ALA A 515 10.76 14.33 -18.71
C ALA A 515 10.66 12.88 -18.19
N PRO A 516 9.52 12.38 -17.68
CA PRO A 516 9.42 10.98 -17.30
C PRO A 516 9.76 10.00 -18.43
N TYR A 517 9.27 10.27 -19.65
CA TYR A 517 9.56 9.43 -20.82
C TYR A 517 11.03 9.51 -21.23
N THR A 518 11.61 10.71 -21.32
CA THR A 518 13.02 10.87 -21.72
C THR A 518 13.99 10.29 -20.71
N ASP A 519 13.66 10.37 -19.41
CA ASP A 519 14.45 9.74 -18.34
C ASP A 519 14.43 8.22 -18.44
N LEU A 520 13.27 7.61 -18.73
CA LEU A 520 13.14 6.16 -18.96
C LEU A 520 13.96 5.71 -20.16
N MET A 521 13.96 6.47 -21.26
CA MET A 521 14.75 6.16 -22.45
C MET A 521 16.25 6.27 -22.14
N ALA A 522 16.69 7.30 -21.43
CA ALA A 522 18.07 7.46 -21.01
C ALA A 522 18.54 6.35 -20.06
N ALA A 523 17.69 5.93 -19.10
CA ALA A 523 17.97 4.80 -18.22
C ALA A 523 18.07 3.48 -19.01
N THR A 524 17.21 3.28 -20.01
CA THR A 524 17.25 2.13 -20.91
C THR A 524 18.54 2.13 -21.73
N ASP A 525 18.96 3.28 -22.29
CA ASP A 525 20.20 3.42 -23.03
C ASP A 525 21.42 3.06 -22.16
N ALA A 526 21.44 3.51 -20.91
CA ALA A 526 22.52 3.16 -19.97
C ALA A 526 22.56 1.66 -19.64
N ALA A 527 21.39 1.00 -19.56
CA ALA A 527 21.30 -0.42 -19.29
C ALA A 527 21.76 -1.26 -20.49
N VAL A 528 21.33 -0.95 -21.72
CA VAL A 528 21.71 -1.70 -22.92
C VAL A 528 23.15 -1.42 -23.39
N ALA A 529 23.76 -0.34 -22.90
CA ALA A 529 25.20 -0.09 -23.14
C ALA A 529 26.12 -1.02 -22.35
N ARG A 530 25.59 -1.85 -21.46
CA ARG A 530 26.35 -2.82 -20.67
C ARG A 530 26.60 -4.08 -21.53
N ASP A 531 27.79 -4.64 -21.41
CA ASP A 531 28.16 -5.85 -22.15
C ASP A 531 27.37 -7.11 -21.72
N ASP A 532 26.77 -7.10 -20.51
CA ASP A 532 25.98 -8.22 -19.96
C ASP A 532 24.46 -8.09 -20.21
N VAL A 533 24.02 -7.08 -21.01
CA VAL A 533 22.64 -6.84 -21.42
C VAL A 533 22.53 -6.86 -22.95
N ASP A 534 21.51 -7.53 -23.48
CA ASP A 534 21.27 -7.65 -24.91
C ASP A 534 20.35 -6.54 -25.42
N GLU A 535 20.93 -5.60 -26.16
CA GLU A 535 20.20 -4.47 -26.76
C GLU A 535 19.18 -4.87 -27.85
N SER A 536 19.33 -6.06 -28.42
CA SER A 536 18.47 -6.57 -29.50
C SER A 536 17.24 -7.34 -29.00
N ARG A 537 17.10 -7.55 -27.69
CA ARG A 537 16.00 -8.28 -27.05
C ARG A 537 15.48 -7.49 -25.86
N THR A 538 14.53 -6.62 -26.13
CA THR A 538 14.04 -5.68 -25.10
C THR A 538 12.53 -5.68 -24.99
N ALA A 539 12.03 -5.48 -23.78
CA ALA A 539 10.61 -5.27 -23.50
C ALA A 539 10.40 -4.14 -22.49
N ALA A 540 9.20 -3.54 -22.51
CA ALA A 540 8.78 -2.60 -21.48
C ALA A 540 7.48 -3.03 -20.83
N MET A 541 7.34 -2.77 -19.52
CA MET A 541 6.09 -3.03 -18.83
C MET A 541 5.85 -2.05 -17.68
N GLY A 542 4.58 -1.93 -17.27
CA GLY A 542 4.21 -1.14 -16.11
C GLY A 542 2.74 -1.28 -15.75
N GLY A 543 2.39 -0.79 -14.56
CA GLY A 543 1.02 -0.77 -14.07
C GLY A 543 0.61 0.63 -13.60
N SER A 544 -0.70 0.96 -13.69
CA SER A 544 -1.20 2.28 -13.31
C SER A 544 -0.54 3.40 -14.12
N PHE A 545 0.09 4.39 -13.49
CA PHE A 545 0.91 5.36 -14.21
C PHE A 545 2.04 4.69 -15.01
N GLY A 546 2.65 3.62 -14.49
CA GLY A 546 3.63 2.84 -15.26
C GLY A 546 3.01 2.18 -16.50
N GLY A 547 1.72 1.78 -16.43
CA GLY A 547 0.95 1.29 -17.58
C GLY A 547 0.62 2.42 -18.57
N TYR A 548 0.25 3.60 -18.08
CA TYR A 548 0.14 4.82 -18.89
C TYR A 548 1.44 5.06 -19.66
N MET A 549 2.56 5.02 -18.97
CA MET A 549 3.87 5.25 -19.56
C MET A 549 4.27 4.15 -20.55
N ALA A 550 3.91 2.88 -20.29
CA ALA A 550 4.07 1.79 -21.26
C ALA A 550 3.25 2.03 -22.53
N ASN A 551 2.02 2.55 -22.41
CA ASN A 551 1.19 2.98 -23.55
C ASN A 551 1.83 4.16 -24.30
N TRP A 552 2.39 5.13 -23.55
CA TRP A 552 3.09 6.28 -24.14
C TRP A 552 4.33 5.84 -24.93
N VAL A 553 5.14 4.95 -24.35
CA VAL A 553 6.29 4.34 -25.00
C VAL A 553 5.88 3.65 -26.30
N ALA A 554 4.80 2.86 -26.28
CA ALA A 554 4.31 2.15 -27.47
C ALA A 554 4.00 3.07 -28.65
N GLY A 555 3.47 4.27 -28.39
CA GLY A 555 3.13 5.27 -29.42
C GLY A 555 4.29 6.18 -29.82
N HIS A 556 5.49 6.07 -29.20
CA HIS A 556 6.60 7.01 -29.44
C HIS A 556 7.93 6.35 -29.81
N THR A 557 8.03 5.02 -29.76
CA THR A 557 9.24 4.27 -30.16
C THR A 557 8.90 2.82 -30.50
N ASP A 558 9.64 2.25 -31.43
CA ASP A 558 9.58 0.85 -31.85
C ASP A 558 10.74 0.00 -31.30
N ARG A 559 11.49 0.53 -30.31
CA ARG A 559 12.71 -0.10 -29.79
C ARG A 559 12.46 -1.39 -28.97
N PHE A 560 11.22 -1.62 -28.53
CA PHE A 560 10.85 -2.76 -27.69
C PHE A 560 10.15 -3.84 -28.53
N ASP A 561 10.51 -5.11 -28.32
CA ASP A 561 9.88 -6.25 -28.99
C ASP A 561 8.50 -6.60 -28.42
N ALA A 562 8.23 -6.20 -27.16
CA ALA A 562 6.97 -6.44 -26.47
C ALA A 562 6.68 -5.35 -25.44
N ILE A 563 5.39 -5.04 -25.25
CA ILE A 563 4.92 -4.13 -24.20
C ILE A 563 3.82 -4.81 -23.39
N VAL A 564 3.93 -4.75 -22.04
CA VAL A 564 2.89 -5.19 -21.12
C VAL A 564 2.34 -3.99 -20.36
N THR A 565 1.04 -3.75 -20.48
CA THR A 565 0.37 -2.61 -19.88
C THR A 565 -0.76 -3.10 -18.96
N HIS A 566 -0.68 -2.76 -17.65
CA HIS A 566 -1.61 -3.25 -16.63
C HIS A 566 -2.34 -2.09 -15.96
N ALA A 567 -3.70 -2.20 -15.84
CA ALA A 567 -4.54 -1.22 -15.15
C ALA A 567 -4.18 0.22 -15.58
N SER A 568 -4.02 0.40 -16.90
CA SER A 568 -3.33 1.55 -17.49
C SER A 568 -4.28 2.64 -17.95
N LEU A 569 -3.85 3.89 -17.75
CA LEU A 569 -4.54 5.04 -18.33
C LEU A 569 -4.27 5.10 -19.84
N TRP A 570 -5.31 5.39 -20.60
CA TRP A 570 -5.24 5.46 -22.05
C TRP A 570 -5.68 6.84 -22.59
N ALA A 571 -6.84 7.30 -22.13
CA ALA A 571 -7.44 8.55 -22.59
C ALA A 571 -7.69 9.46 -21.37
N LEU A 572 -6.80 10.42 -21.12
CA LEU A 572 -6.84 11.24 -19.92
C LEU A 572 -8.09 12.13 -19.81
N ASP A 573 -8.76 12.44 -20.94
CA ASP A 573 -10.04 13.12 -20.96
C ASP A 573 -11.21 12.25 -20.47
N GLN A 574 -11.11 10.93 -20.62
CA GLN A 574 -12.05 9.95 -20.07
C GLN A 574 -11.70 9.56 -18.65
N PHE A 575 -10.41 9.30 -18.37
CA PHE A 575 -9.91 8.88 -17.07
C PHE A 575 -10.26 9.89 -15.96
N GLY A 576 -9.92 11.18 -16.15
CA GLY A 576 -10.10 12.22 -15.14
C GLY A 576 -11.50 12.25 -14.52
N PRO A 577 -12.61 12.31 -15.28
CA PRO A 577 -13.96 12.34 -14.72
C PRO A 577 -14.51 10.97 -14.26
N THR A 578 -13.87 9.85 -14.57
CA THR A 578 -14.41 8.50 -14.30
C THR A 578 -13.65 7.74 -13.21
N THR A 579 -12.47 8.21 -12.80
CA THR A 579 -11.69 7.66 -11.69
C THR A 579 -12.42 7.84 -10.34
N ASP A 580 -11.99 7.13 -9.34
CA ASP A 580 -12.54 7.18 -7.96
C ASP A 580 -12.31 8.53 -7.24
N ALA A 581 -11.38 9.35 -7.73
CA ALA A 581 -11.02 10.63 -7.13
C ALA A 581 -10.84 11.74 -8.19
N PRO A 582 -11.90 12.08 -8.95
CA PRO A 582 -11.79 13.03 -10.06
C PRO A 582 -11.36 14.44 -9.62
N TRP A 583 -11.66 14.84 -8.38
CA TRP A 583 -11.26 16.17 -7.85
C TRP A 583 -9.76 16.28 -7.59
N TYR A 584 -9.07 15.17 -7.34
CA TYR A 584 -7.62 15.14 -7.23
C TYR A 584 -6.98 15.34 -8.61
N TRP A 585 -7.33 14.50 -9.58
CA TRP A 585 -6.73 14.51 -10.91
C TRP A 585 -7.03 15.79 -11.70
N SER A 586 -8.18 16.42 -11.47
CA SER A 586 -8.53 17.70 -12.09
C SER A 586 -7.64 18.88 -11.65
N ARG A 587 -6.89 18.72 -10.57
CA ARG A 587 -5.90 19.71 -10.10
C ARG A 587 -4.53 19.54 -10.74
N GLU A 588 -4.23 18.37 -11.29
CA GLU A 588 -2.90 18.09 -11.84
C GLU A 588 -2.72 18.57 -13.29
N MET A 589 -3.79 18.56 -14.07
CA MET A 589 -3.71 18.89 -15.49
C MET A 589 -4.90 19.73 -15.94
N THR A 590 -4.62 20.74 -16.78
CA THR A 590 -5.66 21.37 -17.59
C THR A 590 -6.15 20.39 -18.66
N PRO A 591 -7.33 20.61 -19.29
CA PRO A 591 -7.79 19.79 -20.40
C PRO A 591 -6.80 19.75 -21.57
N GLU A 592 -6.09 20.85 -21.82
CA GLU A 592 -5.07 20.95 -22.88
C GLU A 592 -3.83 20.10 -22.54
N MET A 593 -3.35 20.16 -21.28
CA MET A 593 -2.25 19.33 -20.79
C MET A 593 -2.63 17.84 -20.85
N ALA A 594 -3.82 17.48 -20.38
CA ALA A 594 -4.34 16.11 -20.47
C ALA A 594 -4.40 15.63 -21.93
N ALA A 595 -4.87 16.46 -22.85
CA ALA A 595 -4.91 16.12 -24.27
C ALA A 595 -3.51 15.94 -24.87
N ALA A 596 -2.54 16.78 -24.48
CA ALA A 596 -1.17 16.71 -24.98
C ALA A 596 -0.42 15.45 -24.49
N ASN A 597 -0.75 14.96 -23.30
CA ASN A 597 -0.13 13.79 -22.65
C ASN A 597 -0.97 12.51 -22.77
N SER A 598 -1.96 12.44 -23.65
CA SER A 598 -2.91 11.32 -23.72
C SER A 598 -2.48 10.27 -24.77
N PRO A 599 -2.10 9.04 -24.35
CA PRO A 599 -1.54 8.02 -25.25
C PRO A 599 -2.46 7.64 -26.43
N HIS A 600 -3.78 7.63 -26.25
CA HIS A 600 -4.75 7.25 -27.28
C HIS A 600 -4.60 8.04 -28.60
N ARG A 601 -3.99 9.20 -28.56
CA ARG A 601 -3.75 10.04 -29.75
C ARG A 601 -2.67 9.51 -30.67
N PHE A 602 -1.88 8.55 -30.20
CA PHE A 602 -0.74 7.98 -30.91
C PHE A 602 -0.94 6.49 -31.23
N VAL A 603 -2.18 5.99 -31.16
CA VAL A 603 -2.49 4.58 -31.43
C VAL A 603 -2.07 4.15 -32.84
N ALA A 604 -2.16 5.05 -33.83
CA ALA A 604 -1.75 4.75 -35.22
C ALA A 604 -0.24 4.52 -35.38
N ASP A 605 0.57 4.94 -34.40
CA ASP A 605 2.03 4.79 -34.41
C ASP A 605 2.48 3.52 -33.65
N ILE A 606 1.54 2.78 -33.03
CA ILE A 606 1.82 1.56 -32.27
C ILE A 606 2.05 0.39 -33.23
N VAL A 607 3.29 -0.07 -33.29
CA VAL A 607 3.68 -1.27 -34.07
C VAL A 607 4.10 -2.45 -33.19
N THR A 608 4.51 -2.18 -31.94
CA THR A 608 4.95 -3.18 -30.99
C THR A 608 3.79 -4.01 -30.46
N PRO A 609 3.89 -5.35 -30.39
CA PRO A 609 2.88 -6.19 -29.74
C PRO A 609 2.64 -5.79 -28.28
N MET A 610 1.37 -5.72 -27.87
CA MET A 610 0.96 -5.32 -26.54
C MET A 610 0.15 -6.41 -25.84
N LEU A 611 0.46 -6.68 -24.56
CA LEU A 611 -0.39 -7.41 -23.64
C LEU A 611 -1.09 -6.41 -22.72
N VAL A 612 -2.39 -6.23 -22.95
CA VAL A 612 -3.25 -5.41 -22.07
C VAL A 612 -3.76 -6.28 -20.94
N VAL A 613 -3.62 -5.82 -19.69
CA VAL A 613 -4.13 -6.53 -18.50
C VAL A 613 -4.99 -5.57 -17.68
N HIS A 614 -6.21 -5.97 -17.28
CA HIS A 614 -7.09 -5.09 -16.51
C HIS A 614 -8.06 -5.87 -15.62
N GLY A 615 -8.36 -5.34 -14.43
CA GLY A 615 -9.42 -5.82 -13.54
C GLY A 615 -10.73 -5.05 -13.79
N ASP A 616 -11.86 -5.74 -13.86
CA ASP A 616 -13.17 -5.10 -14.12
C ASP A 616 -13.68 -4.27 -12.92
N LYS A 617 -13.20 -4.58 -11.69
CA LYS A 617 -13.49 -3.82 -10.47
C LYS A 617 -12.46 -2.76 -10.15
N ASP A 618 -11.65 -2.37 -11.12
CA ASP A 618 -10.72 -1.25 -10.98
C ASP A 618 -11.49 0.07 -11.05
N TYR A 619 -11.60 0.74 -9.91
CA TYR A 619 -12.23 2.06 -9.82
C TYR A 619 -11.21 3.20 -9.78
N ARG A 620 -9.93 2.89 -9.54
CA ARG A 620 -8.82 3.84 -9.64
C ARG A 620 -8.53 4.19 -11.11
N VAL A 621 -8.30 3.18 -11.93
CA VAL A 621 -8.22 3.30 -13.40
C VAL A 621 -9.35 2.48 -14.00
N PRO A 622 -10.53 3.09 -14.22
CA PRO A 622 -11.72 2.33 -14.62
C PRO A 622 -11.50 1.48 -15.86
N ILE A 623 -12.08 0.30 -15.88
CA ILE A 623 -11.99 -0.68 -16.97
C ILE A 623 -12.25 -0.08 -18.37
N GLY A 624 -12.99 1.03 -18.44
CA GLY A 624 -13.22 1.77 -19.66
C GLY A 624 -11.95 2.22 -20.38
N GLU A 625 -10.86 2.46 -19.66
CA GLU A 625 -9.54 2.77 -20.23
C GLU A 625 -8.96 1.56 -20.98
N GLY A 626 -8.97 0.39 -20.37
CA GLY A 626 -8.52 -0.86 -21.00
C GLY A 626 -9.38 -1.29 -22.19
N LEU A 627 -10.71 -1.13 -22.08
CA LEU A 627 -11.63 -1.45 -23.16
C LEU A 627 -11.48 -0.51 -24.36
N ARG A 628 -11.26 0.78 -24.11
CA ARG A 628 -10.98 1.75 -25.17
C ARG A 628 -9.63 1.47 -25.83
N LEU A 629 -8.57 1.23 -25.04
CA LEU A 629 -7.28 0.81 -25.57
C LEU A 629 -7.41 -0.39 -26.51
N TRP A 630 -8.11 -1.43 -26.08
CA TRP A 630 -8.34 -2.63 -26.87
C TRP A 630 -9.09 -2.36 -28.18
N ALA A 631 -10.16 -1.55 -28.11
CA ALA A 631 -10.95 -1.17 -29.28
C ALA A 631 -10.12 -0.33 -30.27
N ASP A 632 -9.30 0.59 -29.77
CA ASP A 632 -8.44 1.44 -30.60
C ASP A 632 -7.35 0.59 -31.29
N LEU A 633 -6.70 -0.35 -30.59
CA LEU A 633 -5.75 -1.30 -31.18
C LEU A 633 -6.42 -2.15 -32.26
N ALA A 634 -7.62 -2.66 -32.02
CA ALA A 634 -8.36 -3.47 -32.98
C ALA A 634 -8.75 -2.67 -34.24
N ALA A 635 -9.10 -1.39 -34.07
CA ALA A 635 -9.45 -0.52 -35.18
C ALA A 635 -8.25 -0.18 -36.09
N HIS A 636 -7.02 -0.30 -35.56
CA HIS A 636 -5.77 -0.05 -36.30
C HIS A 636 -5.04 -1.37 -36.70
N ALA A 637 -5.68 -2.53 -36.51
CA ALA A 637 -5.12 -3.81 -36.96
C ALA A 637 -4.93 -3.81 -38.49
N GLU A 638 -3.74 -4.21 -38.94
CA GLU A 638 -3.40 -4.20 -40.37
C GLU A 638 -3.99 -5.39 -41.14
N ALA A 639 -4.33 -6.48 -40.46
CA ALA A 639 -4.81 -7.69 -41.10
C ALA A 639 -6.31 -7.60 -41.45
N ASP A 640 -6.65 -7.87 -42.71
CA ASP A 640 -8.04 -7.83 -43.24
C ASP A 640 -8.98 -8.80 -42.53
N ASP A 641 -8.45 -9.87 -41.90
CA ASP A 641 -9.25 -10.85 -41.12
C ASP A 641 -9.45 -10.40 -39.66
N GLY A 642 -8.93 -9.21 -39.28
CA GLY A 642 -9.01 -8.67 -37.93
C GLY A 642 -8.08 -9.34 -36.92
N SER A 643 -7.14 -10.19 -37.36
CA SER A 643 -6.09 -10.71 -36.49
C SER A 643 -5.11 -9.61 -36.10
N MET A 644 -4.60 -9.66 -34.87
CA MET A 644 -3.63 -8.68 -34.38
C MET A 644 -2.63 -9.34 -33.42
N PRO A 645 -1.41 -8.81 -33.28
CA PRO A 645 -0.40 -9.37 -32.38
C PRO A 645 -0.70 -9.11 -30.91
N HIS A 646 -1.61 -8.18 -30.62
CA HIS A 646 -1.96 -7.79 -29.26
C HIS A 646 -2.81 -8.86 -28.54
N LYS A 647 -2.78 -8.87 -27.21
CA LYS A 647 -3.58 -9.75 -26.35
C LYS A 647 -4.24 -8.93 -25.24
N PHE A 648 -5.40 -9.41 -24.76
CA PHE A 648 -6.07 -8.79 -23.60
C PHE A 648 -6.39 -9.86 -22.54
N LEU A 649 -5.78 -9.73 -21.36
CA LEU A 649 -6.07 -10.55 -20.18
C LEU A 649 -7.00 -9.76 -19.26
N LEU A 650 -8.26 -10.14 -19.21
CA LEU A 650 -9.29 -9.52 -18.37
C LEU A 650 -9.51 -10.37 -17.12
N PHE A 651 -9.54 -9.71 -15.95
CA PHE A 651 -9.94 -10.30 -14.67
C PHE A 651 -11.27 -9.69 -14.20
N PRO A 652 -12.42 -10.39 -14.36
CA PRO A 652 -13.73 -9.82 -14.06
C PRO A 652 -14.00 -9.50 -12.59
N ASP A 653 -13.21 -10.05 -11.68
CA ASP A 653 -13.38 -9.98 -10.23
C ASP A 653 -12.19 -9.39 -9.46
N GLU A 654 -11.12 -8.96 -10.18
CA GLU A 654 -9.99 -8.22 -9.59
C GLU A 654 -10.16 -6.71 -9.73
N ASN A 655 -9.46 -5.99 -8.86
CA ASN A 655 -9.43 -4.52 -8.81
C ASN A 655 -8.21 -3.94 -9.53
N HIS A 656 -7.74 -2.76 -9.10
CA HIS A 656 -6.53 -2.11 -9.60
C HIS A 656 -5.27 -3.00 -9.43
N TRP A 657 -5.31 -3.91 -8.49
CA TRP A 657 -4.28 -4.92 -8.23
C TRP A 657 -4.85 -6.33 -8.42
N VAL A 658 -4.05 -7.25 -8.94
CA VAL A 658 -4.40 -8.67 -8.97
C VAL A 658 -3.96 -9.29 -7.64
N LEU A 659 -4.93 -9.56 -6.76
CA LEU A 659 -4.68 -9.93 -5.37
C LEU A 659 -4.96 -11.40 -5.05
N THR A 660 -5.78 -12.09 -5.83
CA THR A 660 -6.07 -13.51 -5.62
C THR A 660 -4.85 -14.37 -5.98
N PRO A 661 -4.43 -15.34 -5.14
CA PRO A 661 -3.21 -16.14 -5.38
C PRO A 661 -3.16 -16.82 -6.75
N ASN A 662 -4.28 -17.41 -7.18
CA ASN A 662 -4.36 -18.09 -8.47
C ASN A 662 -4.36 -17.11 -9.65
N HIS A 663 -4.99 -15.94 -9.51
CA HIS A 663 -4.91 -14.87 -10.52
C HIS A 663 -3.50 -14.29 -10.61
N ALA A 664 -2.80 -14.10 -9.48
CA ALA A 664 -1.40 -13.67 -9.49
C ALA A 664 -0.50 -14.66 -10.27
N LYS A 665 -0.67 -15.97 -10.07
CA LYS A 665 0.03 -16.98 -10.88
C LYS A 665 -0.31 -16.88 -12.35
N LEU A 666 -1.59 -16.73 -12.68
CA LEU A 666 -2.06 -16.62 -14.06
C LEU A 666 -1.55 -15.35 -14.75
N TRP A 667 -1.53 -14.23 -14.02
CA TRP A 667 -0.94 -12.97 -14.48
C TRP A 667 0.52 -13.16 -14.89
N TYR A 668 1.35 -13.72 -14.00
CA TYR A 668 2.75 -13.97 -14.29
C TYR A 668 2.96 -14.97 -15.43
N ALA A 669 2.20 -16.08 -15.43
CA ALA A 669 2.29 -17.08 -16.48
C ALA A 669 1.99 -16.49 -17.86
N THR A 670 0.95 -15.64 -17.96
CA THR A 670 0.57 -14.99 -19.22
C THR A 670 1.59 -13.95 -19.67
N VAL A 671 2.10 -13.13 -18.73
CA VAL A 671 3.15 -12.14 -19.01
C VAL A 671 4.40 -12.83 -19.53
N PHE A 672 4.87 -13.89 -18.85
CA PHE A 672 6.08 -14.58 -19.27
C PHE A 672 5.92 -15.34 -20.60
N ALA A 673 4.76 -15.94 -20.86
CA ALA A 673 4.47 -16.55 -22.15
C ALA A 673 4.50 -15.50 -23.29
N PHE A 674 3.94 -14.30 -23.04
CA PHE A 674 3.94 -13.19 -23.99
C PHE A 674 5.36 -12.67 -24.25
N LEU A 675 6.14 -12.45 -23.20
CA LEU A 675 7.53 -12.02 -23.30
C LEU A 675 8.41 -13.09 -24.00
N ALA A 676 8.27 -14.37 -23.65
CA ALA A 676 9.01 -15.45 -24.30
C ALA A 676 8.73 -15.52 -25.80
N HIS A 677 7.48 -15.34 -26.20
CA HIS A 677 7.09 -15.34 -27.61
C HIS A 677 7.72 -14.18 -28.39
N HIS A 678 7.59 -12.96 -27.90
CA HIS A 678 7.98 -11.78 -28.67
C HIS A 678 9.44 -11.38 -28.50
N VAL A 679 10.06 -11.64 -27.33
CA VAL A 679 11.44 -11.24 -27.01
C VAL A 679 12.44 -12.40 -27.25
N LEU A 680 12.03 -13.64 -26.92
CA LEU A 680 12.93 -14.80 -27.06
C LEU A 680 12.67 -15.62 -28.32
N GLY A 681 11.60 -15.30 -29.09
CA GLY A 681 11.24 -16.04 -30.31
C GLY A 681 10.66 -17.44 -30.06
N GLU A 682 10.16 -17.69 -28.83
CA GLU A 682 9.58 -18.98 -28.49
C GLU A 682 8.14 -19.10 -29.02
N GLU A 683 7.63 -20.32 -29.10
CA GLU A 683 6.23 -20.54 -29.48
C GLU A 683 5.28 -19.94 -28.42
N TRP A 684 4.20 -19.28 -28.88
CA TRP A 684 3.15 -18.80 -27.98
C TRP A 684 2.42 -19.97 -27.34
N VAL A 685 2.53 -20.10 -26.02
CA VAL A 685 1.84 -21.11 -25.23
C VAL A 685 0.81 -20.43 -24.33
N VAL A 686 -0.46 -20.73 -24.58
CA VAL A 686 -1.54 -20.25 -23.70
C VAL A 686 -1.43 -20.93 -22.33
N PRO A 687 -1.43 -20.18 -21.20
CA PRO A 687 -1.44 -20.82 -19.89
C PRO A 687 -2.65 -21.76 -19.70
N ASP A 688 -2.42 -22.94 -19.13
CA ASP A 688 -3.40 -24.04 -19.04
C ASP A 688 -4.80 -23.61 -18.54
N LEU A 689 -4.87 -22.66 -17.60
CA LEU A 689 -6.12 -22.17 -17.04
C LEU A 689 -6.88 -21.17 -17.93
N LEU A 690 -6.32 -20.77 -19.06
CA LEU A 690 -7.00 -19.91 -20.05
C LEU A 690 -7.58 -20.68 -21.24
N GLY A 691 -7.51 -21.98 -21.24
CA GLY A 691 -8.08 -22.88 -22.24
C GLY A 691 -7.00 -23.59 -23.03
#